data_96b3db68462696526c000b35ea4e62d7
#
_entry.id   96b3db68462696526c000b35ea4e62d7
#
_cell.length_a   1.000
_cell.length_b   1.000
_cell.length_c   1.000
_cell.angle_alpha   90.00
_cell.angle_beta   90.00
_cell.angle_gamma   90.00
#
_symmetry.space_group_name_H-M   'P 1'
#
loop_
_entity.id
_entity.type
_entity.pdbx_description
1 polymer ?
#
loop_
_entity_poly.entity_id
_entity_poly.type
_entity_poly.pdbx_seq_one_letter_code
_entity_poly.pdbx_strand_id
1 'polypeptide(L)'
;MRRFVALSLLFSLPVVGLPAQQAASLKPDTLPGYTSADSKAELDLEQRFRAIPEAKRAHENMRFLAAHPHNVGSEAQRQNAEWILAKYKEWGWDAHIEQFDVLYPTPKLQVLEMVAPTHFKAKLEETPLPDDPYTHETKTQLPGYNIYSADGDVTGPLVYANYGMVDDYAELERNGISVKGAIVITRYGGGWRGLKPKLAYEHGAIGCIIYSDPADDGYAQNDVLPMGPMRPPQGVQRGSVADSPLYPGDPLTPGAGSVPGTKRLAIKDAQSIMKIPVLPIGYGDAAPLLAALGGATVPPAWRGALPFTYHFGPGPAKVHMNLQFNWDTKPVLDVVATMKGSTEPDVWIVRGNHYDGWVNGADDPISGQSGLLEEARALGELVKQGWRPKRTLIYTAWDGEEPGLLGSTEWAETHAAELTQHAALYVNSDESNRGFFNASGSYQLERLINDVAREVPDPETNASIWKREEAARAAGGGRGVGGGGTRVGGATNADRSDILPIGALGSGSDFATFIDHLGISSVNLGFGGEDRGGTYHSAYDTPWYIEHFGDKNSLYGKAMADTAGTLVLRFANADVLPYDFRNLATTLNGYSSELKALVKELQREAATRQHNLEEGFYQLAADPEKHVELPKPLPSPPNYDFSALDQAIAALGASAARFNTAQISTGPLSTAKADKINGDLARAERKFLNPDGLPRRPWVEHVLYAPGWYTGYGVKTMPGIREAIEDGRYDEAKQQMAIVANAIQSEATYLDSIATELTSN
;
A
#
# COMPACT_ATOMS: atom_id res chain seq x y z
N MET A 1 58.96 -7.13 -6.59
CA MET A 1 59.41 -6.27 -7.68
C MET A 1 59.14 -6.94 -9.00
N ARG A 2 58.20 -6.43 -9.76
CA ARG A 2 58.09 -6.44 -11.23
C ARG A 2 56.78 -5.76 -11.58
N ARG A 3 56.86 -4.53 -12.07
CA ARG A 3 55.75 -3.73 -12.58
C ARG A 3 55.40 -4.22 -13.99
N PHE A 4 54.13 -4.51 -14.27
CA PHE A 4 53.62 -4.56 -15.64
C PHE A 4 52.81 -3.30 -15.91
N VAL A 5 53.28 -2.54 -16.91
CA VAL A 5 52.60 -1.39 -17.48
C VAL A 5 51.70 -1.91 -18.58
N ALA A 6 50.37 -1.73 -18.44
CA ALA A 6 49.44 -1.97 -19.52
C ALA A 6 49.07 -0.61 -20.17
N LEU A 7 49.35 -0.57 -21.47
CA LEU A 7 49.07 0.57 -22.34
C LEU A 7 47.61 0.46 -22.82
N SER A 8 46.77 1.38 -22.39
CA SER A 8 45.37 1.46 -22.87
C SER A 8 45.31 2.42 -24.05
N LEU A 9 44.94 1.89 -25.22
CA LEU A 9 44.55 2.70 -26.38
C LEU A 9 43.12 3.21 -26.20
N LEU A 10 43.00 4.54 -26.08
CA LEU A 10 41.73 5.26 -26.14
C LEU A 10 41.32 5.43 -27.61
N PHE A 11 40.24 4.78 -28.02
CA PHE A 11 39.49 5.13 -29.24
C PHE A 11 38.48 6.21 -28.87
N SER A 12 38.70 7.43 -29.31
CA SER A 12 37.74 8.54 -29.23
C SER A 12 36.79 8.46 -30.42
N LEU A 13 35.52 8.05 -30.16
CA LEU A 13 34.42 8.29 -31.09
C LEU A 13 33.87 9.71 -30.83
N PRO A 14 33.53 10.48 -31.87
CA PRO A 14 32.92 11.77 -31.67
C PRO A 14 31.48 11.61 -31.17
N VAL A 15 31.21 12.03 -29.95
CA VAL A 15 29.86 12.25 -29.44
C VAL A 15 29.31 13.48 -30.15
N VAL A 16 28.36 13.29 -31.05
CA VAL A 16 27.51 14.36 -31.58
C VAL A 16 26.62 14.82 -30.45
N GLY A 17 27.03 15.86 -29.75
CA GLY A 17 26.22 16.51 -28.73
C GLY A 17 24.94 17.10 -29.36
N LEU A 18 23.81 16.54 -29.04
CA LEU A 18 22.52 17.27 -29.16
C LEU A 18 22.61 18.53 -28.28
N PRO A 19 22.17 19.70 -28.77
CA PRO A 19 22.17 20.89 -27.93
C PRO A 19 21.28 20.65 -26.72
N ALA A 20 21.83 20.72 -25.53
CA ALA A 20 21.07 20.79 -24.31
C ALA A 20 20.13 21.98 -24.40
N GLN A 21 18.86 21.76 -24.62
CA GLN A 21 17.86 22.79 -24.41
C GLN A 21 17.94 23.21 -22.95
N GLN A 22 18.37 24.45 -22.70
CA GLN A 22 18.34 25.05 -21.38
C GLN A 22 16.90 24.93 -20.86
N ALA A 23 16.69 24.07 -19.88
CA ALA A 23 15.41 23.99 -19.17
C ALA A 23 15.15 25.39 -18.59
N ALA A 24 14.01 25.99 -18.96
CA ALA A 24 13.55 27.21 -18.34
C ALA A 24 13.47 26.96 -16.83
N SER A 25 14.33 27.62 -16.05
CA SER A 25 14.28 27.53 -14.59
C SER A 25 13.15 28.43 -14.09
N LEU A 26 12.35 27.93 -13.14
CA LEU A 26 11.44 28.76 -12.36
C LEU A 26 12.23 29.94 -11.78
N LYS A 27 11.62 31.11 -11.70
CA LYS A 27 12.16 32.19 -10.89
C LYS A 27 12.26 31.67 -9.46
N PRO A 28 13.31 32.06 -8.67
CA PRO A 28 13.58 31.46 -7.35
C PRO A 28 12.40 31.41 -6.38
N ASP A 29 11.37 32.22 -6.57
CA ASP A 29 10.24 32.38 -5.63
C ASP A 29 8.88 32.07 -6.28
N THR A 30 8.82 31.26 -7.36
CA THR A 30 7.56 30.94 -8.03
C THR A 30 7.23 29.47 -7.88
N LEU A 31 6.07 29.17 -7.26
CA LEU A 31 5.55 27.82 -7.11
C LEU A 31 5.07 27.27 -8.47
N PRO A 32 5.22 25.96 -8.73
CA PRO A 32 4.67 25.33 -9.91
C PRO A 32 3.14 25.57 -10.01
N GLY A 33 2.68 26.02 -11.19
CA GLY A 33 1.26 26.30 -11.42
C GLY A 33 0.76 27.64 -10.91
N TYR A 34 1.63 28.50 -10.39
CA TYR A 34 1.27 29.83 -9.87
C TYR A 34 1.97 30.95 -10.63
N THR A 35 1.36 32.14 -10.64
CA THR A 35 2.11 33.37 -10.95
C THR A 35 3.04 33.75 -9.79
N SER A 36 4.01 34.66 -10.00
CA SER A 36 4.88 35.10 -8.91
C SER A 36 4.12 35.85 -7.80
N ALA A 37 3.03 36.55 -8.13
CA ALA A 37 2.18 37.25 -7.16
C ALA A 37 1.39 36.27 -6.31
N ASP A 38 0.76 35.27 -6.97
CA ASP A 38 -0.06 34.27 -6.32
C ASP A 38 0.77 33.29 -5.51
N SER A 39 2.02 32.98 -5.95
CA SER A 39 2.99 32.20 -5.17
C SER A 39 3.27 32.79 -3.80
N LYS A 40 3.47 34.12 -3.73
CA LYS A 40 3.70 34.79 -2.46
C LYS A 40 2.46 34.71 -1.56
N ALA A 41 1.29 34.97 -2.13
CA ALA A 41 0.03 34.90 -1.40
C ALA A 41 -0.23 33.49 -0.84
N GLU A 42 0.08 32.46 -1.64
CA GLU A 42 -0.03 31.06 -1.22
C GLU A 42 0.93 30.71 -0.09
N LEU A 43 2.20 31.07 -0.20
CA LEU A 43 3.21 30.82 0.85
C LEU A 43 2.82 31.51 2.17
N ASP A 44 2.29 32.74 2.11
CA ASP A 44 1.79 33.47 3.28
C ASP A 44 0.55 32.73 3.89
N LEU A 45 -0.33 32.16 3.04
CA LEU A 45 -1.49 31.37 3.47
C LEU A 45 -1.06 30.05 4.12
N GLU A 46 -0.16 29.32 3.50
CA GLU A 46 0.39 28.06 4.02
C GLU A 46 1.09 28.25 5.37
N GLN A 47 1.83 29.35 5.53
CA GLN A 47 2.45 29.69 6.84
C GLN A 47 1.36 29.94 7.91
N ARG A 48 0.29 30.64 7.56
CA ARG A 48 -0.85 30.85 8.46
C ARG A 48 -1.55 29.55 8.79
N PHE A 49 -1.73 28.67 7.81
CA PHE A 49 -2.31 27.34 7.99
C PHE A 49 -1.49 26.53 8.99
N ARG A 50 -0.17 26.36 8.77
CA ARG A 50 0.73 25.56 9.64
C ARG A 50 0.83 26.08 11.07
N ALA A 51 0.41 27.31 11.34
CA ALA A 51 0.33 27.85 12.68
C ALA A 51 -0.93 27.43 13.46
N ILE A 52 -1.90 26.75 12.82
CA ILE A 52 -3.20 26.42 13.43
C ILE A 52 -3.24 24.99 14.01
N PRO A 53 -2.73 23.92 13.34
CA PRO A 53 -2.77 22.57 13.89
C PRO A 53 -2.01 22.44 15.20
N GLU A 54 -2.61 21.73 16.16
CA GLU A 54 -2.07 21.53 17.50
C GLU A 54 -1.88 20.05 17.82
N ALA A 55 -0.67 19.62 18.13
CA ALA A 55 -0.37 18.24 18.53
C ALA A 55 -1.25 17.77 19.71
N LYS A 56 -1.52 18.65 20.67
CA LYS A 56 -2.40 18.35 21.81
C LYS A 56 -3.81 17.95 21.37
N ARG A 57 -4.38 18.62 20.35
CA ARG A 57 -5.70 18.27 19.83
C ARG A 57 -5.71 16.98 19.06
N ALA A 58 -4.68 16.74 18.23
CA ALA A 58 -4.50 15.45 17.58
C ALA A 58 -4.44 14.31 18.61
N HIS A 59 -3.70 14.52 19.71
CA HIS A 59 -3.65 13.57 20.83
C HIS A 59 -5.00 13.33 21.51
N GLU A 60 -5.75 14.41 21.76
CA GLU A 60 -7.11 14.32 22.35
C GLU A 60 -8.08 13.58 21.40
N ASN A 61 -7.99 13.83 20.09
CA ASN A 61 -8.76 13.12 19.07
C ASN A 61 -8.41 11.62 19.06
N MET A 62 -7.11 11.28 19.05
CA MET A 62 -6.64 9.90 19.09
C MET A 62 -7.17 9.17 20.33
N ARG A 63 -7.06 9.75 21.50
CA ARG A 63 -7.58 9.14 22.74
C ARG A 63 -9.09 8.94 22.74
N PHE A 64 -9.85 9.82 22.08
CA PHE A 64 -11.30 9.68 21.98
C PHE A 64 -11.67 8.55 21.03
N LEU A 65 -11.14 8.57 19.81
CA LEU A 65 -11.50 7.63 18.75
C LEU A 65 -11.04 6.19 19.05
N ALA A 66 -9.87 6.03 19.67
CA ALA A 66 -9.31 4.75 20.04
C ALA A 66 -9.68 4.30 21.48
N ALA A 67 -10.65 4.97 22.15
CA ALA A 67 -11.00 4.64 23.53
C ALA A 67 -11.59 3.24 23.71
N HIS A 68 -12.27 2.72 22.69
CA HIS A 68 -12.98 1.44 22.72
C HIS A 68 -12.68 0.63 21.45
N PRO A 69 -12.80 -0.71 21.48
CA PRO A 69 -12.80 -1.52 20.26
C PRO A 69 -13.90 -1.07 19.30
N HIS A 70 -13.52 -0.70 18.06
CA HIS A 70 -14.43 -0.04 17.11
C HIS A 70 -14.36 -0.67 15.70
N ASN A 71 -14.51 -1.97 15.64
CA ASN A 71 -14.67 -2.67 14.36
C ASN A 71 -16.01 -2.33 13.67
N VAL A 72 -16.06 -2.54 12.36
CA VAL A 72 -17.26 -2.34 11.52
C VAL A 72 -18.54 -2.86 12.18
N GLY A 73 -19.57 -2.02 12.20
CA GLY A 73 -20.88 -2.32 12.74
C GLY A 73 -20.95 -2.41 14.27
N SER A 74 -19.89 -2.07 15.00
CA SER A 74 -19.91 -1.94 16.45
C SER A 74 -20.57 -0.63 16.88
N GLU A 75 -21.04 -0.58 18.14
CA GLU A 75 -21.61 0.64 18.71
C GLU A 75 -20.56 1.75 18.85
N ALA A 76 -19.32 1.41 19.21
CA ALA A 76 -18.22 2.37 19.30
C ALA A 76 -17.90 2.99 17.93
N GLN A 77 -17.92 2.17 16.86
CA GLN A 77 -17.70 2.65 15.48
C GLN A 77 -18.79 3.65 15.08
N ARG A 78 -20.06 3.37 15.37
CA ARG A 78 -21.15 4.31 15.11
C ARG A 78 -20.98 5.64 15.90
N GLN A 79 -20.58 5.56 17.17
CA GLN A 79 -20.30 6.74 17.99
C GLN A 79 -19.14 7.56 17.43
N ASN A 80 -18.08 6.91 16.95
CA ASN A 80 -16.96 7.59 16.29
C ASN A 80 -17.43 8.30 15.01
N ALA A 81 -18.24 7.66 14.15
CA ALA A 81 -18.82 8.30 12.97
C ALA A 81 -19.64 9.56 13.32
N GLU A 82 -20.54 9.46 14.29
CA GLU A 82 -21.37 10.56 14.74
C GLU A 82 -20.53 11.72 15.32
N TRP A 83 -19.47 11.40 16.06
CA TRP A 83 -18.56 12.38 16.63
C TRP A 83 -17.75 13.10 15.53
N ILE A 84 -17.18 12.36 14.56
CA ILE A 84 -16.45 12.92 13.42
C ILE A 84 -17.39 13.85 12.62
N LEU A 85 -18.62 13.40 12.31
CA LEU A 85 -19.63 14.21 11.65
C LEU A 85 -19.91 15.52 12.39
N ALA A 86 -20.09 15.44 13.71
CA ALA A 86 -20.34 16.62 14.53
C ALA A 86 -19.15 17.60 14.50
N LYS A 87 -17.91 17.10 14.49
CA LYS A 87 -16.70 17.90 14.38
C LYS A 87 -16.59 18.62 13.04
N TYR A 88 -16.80 17.94 11.94
CA TYR A 88 -16.83 18.60 10.63
C TYR A 88 -17.86 19.73 10.55
N LYS A 89 -19.08 19.48 11.04
CA LYS A 89 -20.13 20.52 11.10
C LYS A 89 -19.75 21.71 12.01
N GLU A 90 -19.14 21.46 13.16
CA GLU A 90 -18.62 22.50 14.08
C GLU A 90 -17.59 23.40 13.38
N TRP A 91 -16.77 22.82 12.50
CA TRP A 91 -15.74 23.55 11.76
C TRP A 91 -16.24 24.19 10.47
N GLY A 92 -17.53 24.05 10.15
CA GLY A 92 -18.19 24.72 9.04
C GLY A 92 -18.15 23.96 7.72
N TRP A 93 -17.89 22.66 7.76
CA TRP A 93 -18.01 21.78 6.59
C TRP A 93 -19.46 21.37 6.38
N ASP A 94 -19.86 21.18 5.13
CA ASP A 94 -21.10 20.48 4.76
C ASP A 94 -20.85 18.99 4.83
N ALA A 95 -21.32 18.33 5.90
CA ALA A 95 -20.98 16.97 6.20
C ALA A 95 -22.19 16.08 6.46
N HIS A 96 -22.08 14.81 6.02
CA HIS A 96 -23.08 13.78 6.20
C HIS A 96 -22.42 12.41 6.35
N ILE A 97 -23.21 11.40 6.72
CA ILE A 97 -22.80 9.98 6.69
C ILE A 97 -23.46 9.32 5.50
N GLU A 98 -22.65 8.57 4.72
CA GLU A 98 -23.14 7.62 3.72
C GLU A 98 -23.01 6.22 4.28
N GLN A 99 -24.05 5.39 4.10
CA GLN A 99 -24.09 4.03 4.63
C GLN A 99 -24.11 3.01 3.48
N PHE A 100 -23.27 2.00 3.62
CA PHE A 100 -23.24 0.83 2.74
C PHE A 100 -23.43 -0.45 3.55
N ASP A 101 -24.24 -1.38 3.07
CA ASP A 101 -24.48 -2.65 3.75
C ASP A 101 -23.58 -3.72 3.11
N VAL A 102 -22.53 -4.13 3.80
CA VAL A 102 -21.48 -5.02 3.29
C VAL A 102 -21.46 -6.37 3.98
N LEU A 103 -20.96 -7.40 3.31
CA LEU A 103 -20.71 -8.69 3.94
C LEU A 103 -19.59 -8.56 4.97
N TYR A 104 -19.88 -8.83 6.23
CA TYR A 104 -18.91 -8.76 7.32
C TYR A 104 -19.00 -9.99 8.24
N PRO A 105 -18.37 -11.11 7.88
CA PRO A 105 -18.41 -12.32 8.69
C PRO A 105 -17.63 -12.16 10.00
N THR A 106 -18.28 -12.56 11.10
CA THR A 106 -17.70 -12.55 12.45
C THR A 106 -17.55 -13.96 13.01
N PRO A 107 -16.52 -14.22 13.84
CA PRO A 107 -16.31 -15.55 14.42
C PRO A 107 -17.50 -16.03 15.25
N LYS A 108 -17.94 -17.27 15.01
CA LYS A 108 -18.97 -17.98 15.78
C LYS A 108 -18.39 -19.12 16.59
N LEU A 109 -17.43 -19.84 16.02
CA LEU A 109 -16.70 -20.93 16.66
C LEU A 109 -15.26 -20.93 16.17
N GLN A 110 -14.32 -21.05 17.09
CA GLN A 110 -12.90 -21.21 16.79
C GLN A 110 -12.33 -22.31 17.70
N VAL A 111 -11.86 -23.39 17.08
CA VAL A 111 -11.18 -24.50 17.75
C VAL A 111 -9.89 -24.80 17.01
N LEU A 112 -8.79 -24.88 17.71
CA LEU A 112 -7.50 -25.36 17.21
C LEU A 112 -6.88 -26.29 18.25
N GLU A 113 -6.69 -27.55 17.85
CA GLU A 113 -6.15 -28.58 18.74
C GLU A 113 -5.12 -29.44 18.01
N MET A 114 -3.98 -29.69 18.64
CA MET A 114 -3.10 -30.78 18.25
C MET A 114 -3.64 -32.06 18.87
N VAL A 115 -4.04 -33.03 18.06
CA VAL A 115 -4.61 -34.31 18.49
C VAL A 115 -3.59 -35.44 18.54
N ALA A 116 -2.41 -35.26 17.97
CA ALA A 116 -1.24 -36.14 18.05
C ALA A 116 0.05 -35.31 17.87
N PRO A 117 1.21 -35.74 18.45
CA PRO A 117 1.42 -36.92 19.28
C PRO A 117 0.92 -36.75 20.74
N THR A 118 0.76 -35.50 21.17
CA THR A 118 0.22 -35.15 22.50
C THR A 118 -0.97 -34.20 22.28
N HIS A 119 -1.98 -34.31 23.14
CA HIS A 119 -3.11 -33.40 23.06
C HIS A 119 -2.69 -32.01 23.58
N PHE A 120 -2.93 -30.99 22.72
CA PHE A 120 -2.75 -29.58 23.06
C PHE A 120 -3.90 -28.79 22.48
N LYS A 121 -4.52 -27.92 23.26
CA LYS A 121 -5.56 -27.00 22.80
C LYS A 121 -5.02 -25.57 22.85
N ALA A 122 -5.05 -24.89 21.73
CA ALA A 122 -4.68 -23.48 21.65
C ALA A 122 -5.64 -22.62 22.48
N LYS A 123 -5.10 -21.59 23.12
CA LYS A 123 -5.89 -20.69 23.97
C LYS A 123 -6.69 -19.70 23.14
N LEU A 124 -6.12 -19.19 22.06
CA LEU A 124 -6.72 -18.21 21.13
C LEU A 124 -7.18 -16.93 21.85
N GLU A 125 -6.49 -16.55 22.91
CA GLU A 125 -6.81 -15.39 23.75
C GLU A 125 -5.60 -14.48 23.88
N GLU A 126 -5.81 -13.18 23.76
CA GLU A 126 -4.82 -12.15 24.08
C GLU A 126 -5.01 -11.74 25.55
N THR A 127 -3.94 -11.84 26.31
CA THR A 127 -3.99 -11.53 27.76
C THR A 127 -3.94 -10.02 27.97
N PRO A 128 -4.89 -9.42 28.72
CA PRO A 128 -4.81 -8.00 29.07
C PRO A 128 -3.52 -7.65 29.78
N LEU A 129 -2.94 -6.49 29.46
CA LEU A 129 -1.74 -5.97 30.11
C LEU A 129 -2.12 -5.25 31.42
N PRO A 130 -1.43 -5.50 32.54
CA PRO A 130 -1.82 -4.93 33.85
C PRO A 130 -1.88 -3.41 33.86
N ASP A 131 -0.98 -2.74 33.13
CA ASP A 131 -0.82 -1.29 33.14
C ASP A 131 -1.56 -0.60 31.98
N ASP A 132 -2.14 -1.38 31.05
CA ASP A 132 -2.90 -0.88 29.91
C ASP A 132 -4.41 -1.10 30.12
N PRO A 133 -5.18 -0.07 30.55
CA PRO A 133 -6.60 -0.21 30.83
C PRO A 133 -7.44 -0.58 29.61
N TYR A 134 -7.01 -0.22 28.40
CA TYR A 134 -7.75 -0.45 27.16
C TYR A 134 -7.81 -1.96 26.83
N THR A 135 -6.76 -2.72 27.13
CA THR A 135 -6.73 -4.17 26.89
C THR A 135 -7.68 -4.97 27.77
N HIS A 136 -8.28 -4.36 28.81
CA HIS A 136 -9.24 -5.00 29.69
C HIS A 136 -10.68 -5.01 29.16
N GLU A 137 -10.96 -4.30 28.06
CA GLU A 137 -12.29 -4.27 27.44
C GLU A 137 -12.49 -5.47 26.48
N THR A 138 -12.52 -6.68 27.03
CA THR A 138 -12.59 -7.90 26.22
C THR A 138 -14.00 -8.32 25.75
N LYS A 139 -15.07 -7.63 26.23
CA LYS A 139 -16.45 -8.03 25.91
C LYS A 139 -16.93 -7.53 24.55
N THR A 140 -16.48 -6.38 24.13
CA THR A 140 -16.82 -5.74 22.85
C THR A 140 -15.79 -6.05 21.75
N GLN A 141 -14.64 -6.54 22.15
CA GLN A 141 -13.56 -6.94 21.27
C GLN A 141 -13.89 -8.25 20.53
N LEU A 142 -13.70 -8.28 19.21
CA LEU A 142 -13.70 -9.51 18.45
C LEU A 142 -12.44 -10.34 18.75
N PRO A 143 -12.51 -11.68 18.80
CA PRO A 143 -11.33 -12.51 19.00
C PRO A 143 -10.34 -12.34 17.85
N GLY A 144 -9.13 -12.92 17.98
CA GLY A 144 -8.18 -13.00 16.88
C GLY A 144 -8.73 -13.87 15.76
N TYR A 145 -8.87 -13.33 14.53
CA TYR A 145 -9.38 -14.07 13.37
C TYR A 145 -8.91 -13.45 12.05
N ASN A 146 -9.06 -14.21 10.98
CA ASN A 146 -8.93 -13.68 9.62
C ASN A 146 -10.33 -13.60 8.98
N ILE A 147 -10.78 -12.39 8.65
CA ILE A 147 -12.04 -12.18 7.95
C ILE A 147 -11.96 -12.74 6.53
N TYR A 148 -13.08 -13.23 6.01
CA TYR A 148 -13.22 -13.92 4.73
C TYR A 148 -12.48 -15.27 4.64
N SER A 149 -12.10 -15.85 5.78
CA SER A 149 -11.79 -17.27 5.89
C SER A 149 -13.01 -18.11 5.59
N ALA A 150 -12.84 -19.30 5.01
CA ALA A 150 -13.96 -20.24 4.91
C ALA A 150 -14.35 -20.83 6.27
N ASP A 151 -15.61 -21.26 6.41
CA ASP A 151 -16.00 -22.24 7.42
C ASP A 151 -15.32 -23.57 7.13
N GLY A 152 -14.99 -24.35 8.17
CA GLY A 152 -14.43 -25.68 7.99
C GLY A 152 -14.20 -26.41 9.29
N ASP A 153 -14.38 -27.74 9.23
CA ASP A 153 -14.05 -28.69 10.29
C ASP A 153 -13.10 -29.73 9.70
N VAL A 154 -11.79 -29.52 9.90
CA VAL A 154 -10.73 -30.25 9.21
C VAL A 154 -9.72 -30.82 10.18
N THR A 155 -9.20 -32.01 9.86
CA THR A 155 -8.15 -32.66 10.62
C THR A 155 -7.10 -33.20 9.66
N GLY A 156 -5.84 -32.81 9.82
CA GLY A 156 -4.75 -33.22 8.95
C GLY A 156 -3.37 -33.20 9.60
N PRO A 157 -2.36 -33.78 8.93
CA PRO A 157 -0.97 -33.58 9.33
C PRO A 157 -0.60 -32.11 9.23
N LEU A 158 0.35 -31.66 10.06
CA LEU A 158 0.82 -30.28 10.05
C LEU A 158 2.11 -30.16 9.22
N VAL A 159 2.20 -29.17 8.35
CA VAL A 159 3.38 -28.84 7.55
C VAL A 159 3.74 -27.37 7.72
N TYR A 160 5.00 -27.09 8.01
CA TYR A 160 5.51 -25.72 8.07
C TYR A 160 6.01 -25.25 6.70
N ALA A 161 5.49 -24.13 6.24
CA ALA A 161 5.78 -23.58 4.92
C ALA A 161 6.36 -22.14 5.00
N ASN A 162 7.22 -21.86 5.98
CA ASN A 162 7.89 -20.55 6.12
C ASN A 162 6.89 -19.38 6.04
N TYR A 163 7.05 -18.49 5.05
CA TYR A 163 6.09 -17.40 4.80
C TYR A 163 4.91 -17.83 3.91
N GLY A 164 4.89 -19.05 3.39
CA GLY A 164 3.81 -19.56 2.53
C GLY A 164 3.72 -18.86 1.18
N MET A 165 4.86 -18.43 0.63
CA MET A 165 4.96 -17.78 -0.67
C MET A 165 5.35 -18.78 -1.77
N VAL A 166 5.32 -18.37 -3.01
CA VAL A 166 5.57 -19.25 -4.19
C VAL A 166 6.88 -20.03 -4.04
N ASP A 167 7.98 -19.35 -3.67
CA ASP A 167 9.30 -19.99 -3.51
C ASP A 167 9.34 -20.98 -2.34
N ASP A 168 8.52 -20.78 -1.32
CA ASP A 168 8.44 -21.69 -0.18
C ASP A 168 7.80 -23.02 -0.58
N TYR A 169 6.76 -23.00 -1.41
CA TYR A 169 6.17 -24.24 -1.95
C TYR A 169 7.12 -24.96 -2.90
N ALA A 170 7.88 -24.21 -3.72
CA ALA A 170 8.92 -24.81 -4.54
C ALA A 170 10.03 -25.49 -3.70
N GLU A 171 10.37 -24.91 -2.52
CA GLU A 171 11.32 -25.54 -1.59
C GLU A 171 10.74 -26.81 -0.96
N LEU A 172 9.45 -26.82 -0.58
CA LEU A 172 8.78 -28.02 -0.09
C LEU A 172 8.80 -29.13 -1.14
N GLU A 173 8.48 -28.81 -2.40
CA GLU A 173 8.54 -29.79 -3.52
C GLU A 173 9.95 -30.37 -3.71
N ARG A 174 11.00 -29.53 -3.68
CA ARG A 174 12.39 -29.98 -3.78
C ARG A 174 12.79 -30.97 -2.68
N ASN A 175 12.18 -30.84 -1.50
CA ASN A 175 12.38 -31.75 -0.38
C ASN A 175 11.39 -32.95 -0.38
N GLY A 176 10.60 -33.13 -1.44
CA GLY A 176 9.62 -34.22 -1.57
C GLY A 176 8.44 -34.09 -0.60
N ILE A 177 8.14 -32.88 -0.11
CA ILE A 177 7.10 -32.64 0.89
C ILE A 177 5.86 -32.10 0.20
N SER A 178 4.75 -32.84 0.33
CA SER A 178 3.44 -32.44 -0.18
C SER A 178 2.58 -31.86 0.93
N VAL A 179 1.89 -30.75 0.66
CA VAL A 179 0.87 -30.17 1.56
C VAL A 179 -0.54 -30.66 1.26
N LYS A 180 -0.71 -31.55 0.26
CA LYS A 180 -2.04 -32.06 -0.10
C LYS A 180 -2.69 -32.81 1.05
N GLY A 181 -3.87 -32.35 1.47
CA GLY A 181 -4.58 -32.89 2.62
C GLY A 181 -3.99 -32.54 3.98
N ALA A 182 -2.99 -31.66 4.02
CA ALA A 182 -2.38 -31.14 5.26
C ALA A 182 -3.00 -29.82 5.69
N ILE A 183 -2.80 -29.46 6.95
CA ILE A 183 -2.94 -28.10 7.47
C ILE A 183 -1.55 -27.47 7.38
N VAL A 184 -1.46 -26.30 6.75
CA VAL A 184 -0.20 -25.56 6.62
C VAL A 184 -0.10 -24.54 7.75
N ILE A 185 1.07 -24.42 8.38
CA ILE A 185 1.40 -23.34 9.30
C ILE A 185 2.47 -22.44 8.68
N THR A 186 2.21 -21.12 8.64
CA THR A 186 3.06 -20.10 8.02
C THR A 186 3.32 -18.95 8.96
N ARG A 187 4.42 -18.22 8.74
CA ARG A 187 4.70 -16.94 9.42
C ARG A 187 4.03 -15.77 8.71
N TYR A 188 3.67 -14.73 9.44
CA TYR A 188 3.44 -13.40 8.86
C TYR A 188 4.71 -12.87 8.21
N GLY A 189 4.57 -11.94 7.26
CA GLY A 189 5.69 -11.42 6.46
C GLY A 189 5.84 -12.11 5.10
N GLY A 190 6.81 -11.68 4.32
CA GLY A 190 7.09 -12.21 2.98
C GLY A 190 6.11 -11.78 1.88
N GLY A 191 4.93 -11.28 2.22
CA GLY A 191 3.89 -10.83 1.31
C GLY A 191 2.53 -10.68 1.99
N TRP A 192 1.51 -10.41 1.19
CA TRP A 192 0.12 -10.28 1.64
C TRP A 192 -0.39 -11.53 2.38
N ARG A 193 -1.07 -11.34 3.51
CA ARG A 193 -1.55 -12.48 4.33
C ARG A 193 -2.53 -13.39 3.60
N GLY A 194 -3.38 -12.85 2.73
CA GLY A 194 -4.33 -13.63 1.92
C GLY A 194 -3.69 -14.55 0.88
N LEU A 195 -2.45 -14.27 0.44
CA LEU A 195 -1.71 -15.17 -0.45
C LEU A 195 -1.34 -16.49 0.21
N LYS A 196 -1.13 -16.50 1.53
CA LYS A 196 -0.73 -17.71 2.25
C LYS A 196 -1.77 -18.82 2.16
N PRO A 197 -3.06 -18.59 2.51
CA PRO A 197 -4.11 -19.59 2.32
C PRO A 197 -4.47 -19.82 0.86
N LYS A 198 -4.36 -18.81 -0.03
CA LYS A 198 -4.57 -18.98 -1.47
C LYS A 198 -3.59 -20.00 -2.04
N LEU A 199 -2.30 -19.81 -1.83
CA LEU A 199 -1.25 -20.74 -2.28
C LEU A 199 -1.36 -22.10 -1.59
N ALA A 200 -1.66 -22.13 -0.29
CA ALA A 200 -1.91 -23.38 0.43
C ALA A 200 -3.04 -24.20 -0.25
N TYR A 201 -4.15 -23.55 -0.57
CA TYR A 201 -5.28 -24.17 -1.27
C TYR A 201 -4.89 -24.64 -2.68
N GLU A 202 -4.18 -23.83 -3.46
CA GLU A 202 -3.71 -24.16 -4.80
C GLU A 202 -2.80 -25.41 -4.81
N HIS A 203 -2.02 -25.62 -3.72
CA HIS A 203 -1.20 -26.83 -3.50
C HIS A 203 -1.96 -27.97 -2.79
N GLY A 204 -3.27 -27.82 -2.55
CA GLY A 204 -4.15 -28.85 -2.04
C GLY A 204 -4.20 -28.99 -0.52
N ALA A 205 -3.75 -28.01 0.25
CA ALA A 205 -3.94 -27.95 1.69
C ALA A 205 -5.44 -27.80 2.04
N ILE A 206 -5.83 -28.27 3.25
CA ILE A 206 -7.20 -28.24 3.73
C ILE A 206 -7.45 -27.19 4.81
N GLY A 207 -6.40 -26.49 5.25
CA GLY A 207 -6.45 -25.41 6.23
C GLY A 207 -5.13 -24.66 6.31
N CYS A 208 -5.15 -23.43 6.81
CA CYS A 208 -3.98 -22.59 6.97
C CYS A 208 -3.98 -21.92 8.35
N ILE A 209 -2.85 -22.00 9.04
CA ILE A 209 -2.58 -21.31 10.30
C ILE A 209 -1.51 -20.25 10.00
N ILE A 210 -1.72 -19.02 10.48
CA ILE A 210 -0.75 -17.93 10.32
C ILE A 210 -0.33 -17.45 11.70
N TYR A 211 0.98 -17.29 11.96
CA TYR A 211 1.46 -16.80 13.24
C TYR A 211 2.55 -15.74 13.06
N SER A 212 2.67 -14.83 14.02
CA SER A 212 3.78 -13.88 14.11
C SER A 212 4.96 -14.59 14.77
N ASP A 213 6.07 -14.78 14.02
CA ASP A 213 7.28 -15.34 14.61
C ASP A 213 8.05 -14.27 15.40
N PRO A 214 8.59 -14.58 16.60
CA PRO A 214 9.35 -13.59 17.38
C PRO A 214 10.63 -13.10 16.70
N ALA A 215 11.08 -13.75 15.61
CA ALA A 215 12.15 -13.23 14.75
C ALA A 215 11.72 -11.97 13.99
N ASP A 216 10.44 -11.84 13.68
CA ASP A 216 9.90 -10.79 12.80
C ASP A 216 9.33 -9.61 13.62
N ASP A 217 8.54 -9.87 14.69
CA ASP A 217 7.91 -8.82 15.50
C ASP A 217 7.83 -9.12 17.00
N GLY A 218 8.71 -9.95 17.55
CA GLY A 218 8.76 -10.34 18.96
C GLY A 218 10.11 -10.11 19.63
N TYR A 219 10.40 -10.91 20.67
CA TYR A 219 11.55 -10.75 21.55
C TYR A 219 12.93 -10.81 20.88
N ALA A 220 13.02 -11.28 19.66
CA ALA A 220 14.28 -11.24 18.92
C ALA A 220 14.59 -9.87 18.33
N GLN A 221 13.59 -8.97 18.28
CA GLN A 221 13.74 -7.60 17.79
C GLN A 221 13.98 -6.61 18.94
N ASN A 222 13.22 -6.72 20.04
CA ASN A 222 13.33 -5.89 21.23
C ASN A 222 12.52 -6.54 22.38
N ASP A 223 12.52 -5.92 23.56
CA ASP A 223 11.68 -6.35 24.68
C ASP A 223 10.20 -6.35 24.28
N VAL A 224 9.46 -7.35 24.77
CA VAL A 224 8.02 -7.48 24.51
C VAL A 224 7.20 -6.73 25.55
N LEU A 225 5.96 -6.43 25.20
CA LEU A 225 4.97 -5.82 26.10
C LEU A 225 4.83 -6.61 27.41
N PRO A 226 4.70 -5.92 28.57
CA PRO A 226 4.65 -4.46 28.72
C PRO A 226 6.03 -3.78 28.91
N MET A 227 7.13 -4.53 28.85
CA MET A 227 8.49 -4.01 29.11
C MET A 227 9.10 -3.28 27.93
N GLY A 228 8.67 -3.58 26.72
CA GLY A 228 9.09 -2.99 25.47
C GLY A 228 7.99 -3.04 24.40
N PRO A 229 8.28 -2.59 23.17
CA PRO A 229 7.24 -2.36 22.16
C PRO A 229 6.81 -3.61 21.39
N MET A 230 7.50 -4.75 21.55
CA MET A 230 7.29 -5.90 20.68
C MET A 230 6.13 -6.79 21.14
N ARG A 231 5.61 -7.59 20.19
CA ARG A 231 4.48 -8.50 20.36
C ARG A 231 4.76 -9.55 21.44
N PRO A 232 3.88 -9.70 22.44
CA PRO A 232 3.99 -10.75 23.45
C PRO A 232 3.53 -12.11 22.87
N PRO A 233 3.82 -13.25 23.57
CA PRO A 233 3.54 -14.60 23.06
C PRO A 233 2.09 -14.86 22.65
N GLN A 234 1.14 -14.21 23.28
CA GLN A 234 -0.29 -14.36 23.02
C GLN A 234 -0.85 -13.33 22.03
N GLY A 235 -0.06 -12.34 21.60
CA GLY A 235 -0.49 -11.32 20.66
C GLY A 235 -0.81 -11.91 19.29
N VAL A 236 -2.00 -11.61 18.78
CA VAL A 236 -2.51 -12.13 17.51
C VAL A 236 -2.63 -10.99 16.51
N GLN A 237 -2.08 -11.18 15.31
CA GLN A 237 -2.32 -10.28 14.19
C GLN A 237 -3.61 -10.69 13.48
N ARG A 238 -4.67 -9.91 13.62
CA ARG A 238 -5.92 -10.04 12.84
C ARG A 238 -5.66 -9.68 11.39
N GLY A 239 -6.67 -9.74 10.55
CA GLY A 239 -6.62 -9.17 9.22
C GLY A 239 -7.49 -9.89 8.20
N SER A 240 -7.73 -9.24 7.07
CA SER A 240 -8.40 -9.83 5.93
C SER A 240 -7.52 -10.83 5.20
N VAL A 241 -8.12 -11.95 4.79
CA VAL A 241 -7.52 -12.89 3.85
C VAL A 241 -8.27 -12.92 2.51
N ALA A 242 -9.15 -11.95 2.28
CA ALA A 242 -9.76 -11.78 0.95
C ALA A 242 -8.70 -11.78 -0.15
N ASP A 243 -9.00 -12.33 -1.32
CA ASP A 243 -8.12 -12.23 -2.49
C ASP A 243 -8.21 -10.81 -3.09
N SER A 244 -7.73 -9.82 -2.33
CA SER A 244 -7.78 -8.40 -2.68
C SER A 244 -7.10 -8.02 -4.01
N PRO A 245 -6.08 -8.75 -4.51
CA PRO A 245 -5.58 -8.52 -5.87
C PRO A 245 -6.63 -8.74 -6.97
N LEU A 246 -7.73 -9.43 -6.71
CA LEU A 246 -8.86 -9.56 -7.65
C LEU A 246 -9.69 -8.28 -7.70
N TYR A 247 -10.17 -7.86 -6.56
CA TYR A 247 -10.90 -6.62 -6.29
C TYR A 247 -11.02 -6.40 -4.77
N PRO A 248 -10.98 -5.14 -4.29
CA PRO A 248 -11.34 -4.77 -2.92
C PRO A 248 -12.87 -4.56 -2.80
N GLY A 249 -13.34 -4.07 -1.65
CA GLY A 249 -14.74 -3.78 -1.41
C GLY A 249 -15.56 -5.02 -1.02
N ASP A 250 -16.88 -4.88 -1.05
CA ASP A 250 -17.79 -5.98 -0.67
C ASP A 250 -17.65 -7.17 -1.62
N PRO A 251 -17.28 -8.36 -1.12
CA PRO A 251 -17.17 -9.57 -1.94
C PRO A 251 -18.41 -9.90 -2.76
N LEU A 252 -19.57 -9.36 -2.40
CA LEU A 252 -20.85 -9.67 -3.04
C LEU A 252 -21.26 -8.66 -4.12
N THR A 253 -20.61 -7.50 -4.22
CA THR A 253 -20.95 -6.43 -5.19
C THR A 253 -19.76 -5.92 -6.00
N PRO A 254 -18.86 -6.78 -6.53
CA PRO A 254 -17.66 -6.32 -7.22
C PRO A 254 -18.00 -5.39 -8.40
N GLY A 255 -17.40 -4.19 -8.40
CA GLY A 255 -17.58 -3.18 -9.45
C GLY A 255 -18.89 -2.38 -9.36
N ALA A 256 -19.59 -2.45 -8.21
CA ALA A 256 -20.82 -1.68 -8.00
C ALA A 256 -21.07 -1.44 -6.52
N GLY A 257 -21.26 -0.19 -6.11
CA GLY A 257 -21.49 0.15 -4.70
C GLY A 257 -22.65 -0.63 -4.06
N SER A 258 -22.47 -1.08 -2.83
CA SER A 258 -23.41 -1.89 -2.05
C SER A 258 -24.56 -1.04 -1.48
N VAL A 259 -25.34 -0.43 -2.38
CA VAL A 259 -26.52 0.38 -2.05
C VAL A 259 -27.82 -0.40 -2.25
N PRO A 260 -28.97 0.06 -1.68
CA PRO A 260 -30.25 -0.59 -1.88
C PRO A 260 -30.60 -0.79 -3.36
N GLY A 261 -30.83 -2.04 -3.77
CA GLY A 261 -31.16 -2.40 -5.16
C GLY A 261 -29.98 -2.94 -5.97
N THR A 262 -28.75 -2.81 -5.53
CA THR A 262 -27.58 -3.43 -6.16
C THR A 262 -27.71 -4.96 -6.14
N LYS A 263 -27.43 -5.58 -7.29
CA LYS A 263 -27.45 -7.04 -7.40
C LYS A 263 -26.25 -7.62 -6.66
N ARG A 264 -26.51 -8.49 -5.70
CA ARG A 264 -25.47 -9.16 -4.90
C ARG A 264 -25.22 -10.58 -5.39
N LEU A 265 -23.97 -11.02 -5.38
CA LEU A 265 -23.57 -12.41 -5.57
C LEU A 265 -24.04 -13.26 -4.38
N ALA A 266 -24.22 -14.56 -4.59
CA ALA A 266 -24.27 -15.48 -3.47
C ALA A 266 -22.86 -15.69 -2.89
N ILE A 267 -22.73 -15.89 -1.58
CA ILE A 267 -21.43 -16.07 -0.89
C ILE A 267 -20.54 -17.11 -1.58
N LYS A 268 -21.14 -18.25 -2.01
CA LYS A 268 -20.41 -19.33 -2.71
C LYS A 268 -19.83 -18.90 -4.06
N ASP A 269 -20.36 -17.84 -4.68
CA ASP A 269 -19.96 -17.33 -6.00
C ASP A 269 -18.97 -16.15 -5.88
N ALA A 270 -18.75 -15.63 -4.67
CA ALA A 270 -17.76 -14.60 -4.39
C ALA A 270 -16.33 -15.17 -4.53
N GLN A 271 -15.57 -14.61 -5.45
CA GLN A 271 -14.24 -15.13 -5.82
C GLN A 271 -13.17 -14.77 -4.78
N SER A 272 -13.28 -13.60 -4.15
CA SER A 272 -12.32 -13.11 -3.17
C SER A 272 -12.36 -13.81 -1.81
N ILE A 273 -13.43 -14.57 -1.50
CA ILE A 273 -13.54 -15.34 -0.25
C ILE A 273 -12.68 -16.61 -0.33
N MET A 274 -11.88 -16.87 0.72
CA MET A 274 -11.00 -18.04 0.80
C MET A 274 -11.77 -19.36 0.73
N LYS A 275 -11.10 -20.40 0.25
CA LYS A 275 -11.72 -21.73 0.02
C LYS A 275 -11.40 -22.74 1.10
N ILE A 276 -10.50 -22.42 2.03
CA ILE A 276 -10.11 -23.23 3.19
C ILE A 276 -10.20 -22.40 4.47
N PRO A 277 -10.40 -23.01 5.65
CA PRO A 277 -10.37 -22.31 6.93
C PRO A 277 -8.97 -21.76 7.22
N VAL A 278 -8.92 -20.51 7.73
CA VAL A 278 -7.68 -19.76 8.03
C VAL A 278 -7.79 -19.18 9.43
N LEU A 279 -6.76 -19.39 10.27
CA LEU A 279 -6.74 -18.90 11.64
C LEU A 279 -5.39 -18.24 11.98
N PRO A 280 -5.39 -16.99 12.45
CA PRO A 280 -4.20 -16.36 13.01
C PRO A 280 -4.04 -16.75 14.48
N ILE A 281 -2.80 -16.98 14.91
CA ILE A 281 -2.48 -17.32 16.31
C ILE A 281 -1.23 -16.59 16.79
N GLY A 282 -1.10 -16.40 18.11
CA GLY A 282 0.11 -15.93 18.73
C GLY A 282 1.22 -17.02 18.72
N TYR A 283 2.49 -16.60 18.82
CA TYR A 283 3.59 -17.56 18.81
C TYR A 283 3.62 -18.45 20.07
N GLY A 284 2.94 -18.07 21.14
CA GLY A 284 2.75 -18.92 22.31
C GLY A 284 1.92 -20.17 22.00
N ASP A 285 0.89 -20.05 21.17
CA ASP A 285 0.08 -21.17 20.69
C ASP A 285 0.73 -21.91 19.52
N ALA A 286 1.53 -21.21 18.69
CA ALA A 286 2.26 -21.82 17.59
C ALA A 286 3.42 -22.70 18.05
N ALA A 287 4.10 -22.34 19.15
CA ALA A 287 5.30 -23.02 19.62
C ALA A 287 5.10 -24.52 19.90
N PRO A 288 4.04 -24.99 20.62
CA PRO A 288 3.80 -26.42 20.82
C PRO A 288 3.52 -27.17 19.50
N LEU A 289 2.86 -26.53 18.54
CA LEU A 289 2.54 -27.10 17.22
C LEU A 289 3.81 -27.33 16.40
N LEU A 290 4.66 -26.29 16.33
CA LEU A 290 5.93 -26.32 15.58
C LEU A 290 6.95 -27.25 16.22
N ALA A 291 7.02 -27.28 17.56
CA ALA A 291 7.92 -28.20 18.29
C ALA A 291 7.57 -29.69 18.08
N ALA A 292 6.32 -30.00 17.73
CA ALA A 292 5.86 -31.37 17.46
C ALA A 292 6.12 -31.82 16.00
N LEU A 293 6.60 -30.92 15.14
CA LEU A 293 6.98 -31.28 13.78
C LEU A 293 8.20 -32.20 13.76
N GLY A 294 8.27 -33.06 12.76
CA GLY A 294 9.41 -33.97 12.53
C GLY A 294 9.87 -33.91 11.07
N GLY A 295 10.57 -34.95 10.64
CA GLY A 295 11.13 -34.99 9.29
C GLY A 295 12.43 -34.19 9.16
N ALA A 296 12.75 -33.73 7.95
CA ALA A 296 13.95 -32.96 7.68
C ALA A 296 13.90 -31.59 8.36
N THR A 297 15.09 -31.08 8.75
CA THR A 297 15.24 -29.71 9.25
C THR A 297 15.10 -28.71 8.09
N VAL A 298 14.47 -27.58 8.38
CA VAL A 298 14.33 -26.50 7.40
C VAL A 298 15.67 -25.82 7.07
N PRO A 299 15.79 -25.17 5.90
CA PRO A 299 16.94 -24.32 5.58
C PRO A 299 17.17 -23.22 6.63
N PRO A 300 18.40 -22.74 6.83
CA PRO A 300 18.69 -21.67 7.81
C PRO A 300 17.82 -20.43 7.66
N ALA A 301 17.48 -20.04 6.41
CA ALA A 301 16.64 -18.88 6.11
C ALA A 301 15.16 -19.03 6.57
N TRP A 302 14.70 -20.26 6.81
CA TRP A 302 13.35 -20.54 7.27
C TRP A 302 13.22 -20.59 8.80
N ARG A 303 14.34 -20.54 9.51
CA ARG A 303 14.33 -20.61 10.98
C ARG A 303 13.80 -19.30 11.55
N GLY A 304 12.79 -19.41 12.41
CA GLY A 304 12.37 -18.33 13.28
C GLY A 304 13.20 -18.25 14.57
N ALA A 305 12.68 -17.53 15.56
CA ALA A 305 13.35 -17.31 16.83
C ALA A 305 12.78 -18.16 17.99
N LEU A 306 11.85 -19.09 17.73
CA LEU A 306 11.39 -20.00 18.79
C LEU A 306 12.53 -20.97 19.21
N PRO A 307 12.62 -21.34 20.50
CA PRO A 307 13.81 -21.99 21.08
C PRO A 307 13.89 -23.51 20.82
N PHE A 308 13.70 -23.93 19.55
CA PHE A 308 13.83 -25.32 19.11
C PHE A 308 14.25 -25.40 17.64
N THR A 309 14.57 -26.63 17.18
CA THR A 309 14.87 -26.88 15.76
C THR A 309 13.59 -26.90 14.93
N TYR A 310 13.56 -26.09 13.89
CA TYR A 310 12.44 -26.08 12.95
C TYR A 310 12.55 -27.22 11.95
N HIS A 311 11.44 -27.93 11.75
CA HIS A 311 11.30 -29.02 10.80
C HIS A 311 10.18 -28.71 9.81
N PHE A 312 10.27 -29.24 8.60
CA PHE A 312 9.20 -29.09 7.60
C PHE A 312 7.89 -29.79 8.04
N GLY A 313 8.00 -30.93 8.72
CA GLY A 313 6.87 -31.86 8.84
C GLY A 313 6.76 -32.77 7.59
N PRO A 314 5.65 -33.57 7.47
CA PRO A 314 4.65 -33.76 8.50
C PRO A 314 5.15 -34.65 9.61
N GLY A 315 5.78 -34.70 10.47
CA GLY A 315 6.12 -35.59 11.58
C GLY A 315 4.88 -36.25 12.23
N PRO A 316 4.90 -36.48 13.53
CA PRO A 316 3.75 -37.03 14.23
C PRO A 316 2.63 -36.00 14.47
N ALA A 317 2.87 -34.72 14.20
CA ALA A 317 1.90 -33.66 14.48
C ALA A 317 0.67 -33.77 13.60
N LYS A 318 -0.49 -33.91 14.23
CA LYS A 318 -1.82 -33.90 13.60
C LYS A 318 -2.69 -32.88 14.30
N VAL A 319 -3.29 -31.99 13.53
CA VAL A 319 -4.06 -30.85 14.01
C VAL A 319 -5.50 -30.95 13.55
N HIS A 320 -6.43 -30.62 14.45
CA HIS A 320 -7.84 -30.41 14.20
C HIS A 320 -8.13 -28.89 14.28
N MET A 321 -8.81 -28.37 13.29
CA MET A 321 -9.26 -26.97 13.22
C MET A 321 -10.74 -26.93 12.83
N ASN A 322 -11.57 -26.28 13.66
CA ASN A 322 -12.98 -26.05 13.36
C ASN A 322 -13.29 -24.57 13.48
N LEU A 323 -13.63 -23.96 12.34
CA LEU A 323 -13.99 -22.55 12.24
C LEU A 323 -15.40 -22.40 11.68
N GLN A 324 -16.22 -21.58 12.32
CA GLN A 324 -17.55 -21.20 11.86
C GLN A 324 -17.72 -19.69 12.02
N PHE A 325 -18.34 -19.05 11.03
CA PHE A 325 -18.61 -17.62 11.01
C PHE A 325 -20.12 -17.33 10.96
N ASN A 326 -20.51 -16.18 11.49
CA ASN A 326 -21.79 -15.55 11.18
C ASN A 326 -21.57 -14.74 9.90
N TRP A 327 -22.17 -15.15 8.82
CA TRP A 327 -22.10 -14.53 7.51
C TRP A 327 -23.16 -13.44 7.35
N ASP A 328 -23.07 -12.41 8.19
CA ASP A 328 -24.03 -11.31 8.24
C ASP A 328 -23.53 -10.12 7.41
N THR A 329 -24.47 -9.28 6.97
CA THR A 329 -24.16 -7.91 6.52
C THR A 329 -24.08 -6.96 7.71
N LYS A 330 -23.19 -5.97 7.61
CA LYS A 330 -23.05 -4.87 8.58
C LYS A 330 -23.05 -3.55 7.86
N PRO A 331 -23.54 -2.47 8.52
CA PRO A 331 -23.40 -1.13 7.98
C PRO A 331 -21.96 -0.66 8.09
N VAL A 332 -21.44 -0.12 6.99
CA VAL A 332 -20.26 0.72 6.89
C VAL A 332 -20.74 2.16 6.84
N LEU A 333 -20.12 3.05 7.61
CA LEU A 333 -20.57 4.43 7.83
C LEU A 333 -19.48 5.42 7.43
N ASP A 334 -19.40 5.80 6.17
CA ASP A 334 -18.43 6.78 5.70
C ASP A 334 -18.87 8.19 6.05
N VAL A 335 -17.97 8.96 6.67
CA VAL A 335 -18.24 10.37 6.96
C VAL A 335 -17.64 11.22 5.85
N VAL A 336 -18.49 11.90 5.08
CA VAL A 336 -18.11 12.75 3.95
C VAL A 336 -18.37 14.20 4.28
N ALA A 337 -17.35 15.06 4.15
CA ALA A 337 -17.40 16.48 4.44
C ALA A 337 -16.90 17.31 3.25
N THR A 338 -17.71 18.24 2.78
CA THR A 338 -17.44 19.04 1.59
C THR A 338 -17.25 20.51 1.92
N MET A 339 -16.22 21.11 1.33
CA MET A 339 -16.01 22.55 1.27
C MET A 339 -15.99 22.96 -0.20
N LYS A 340 -17.07 23.57 -0.65
CA LYS A 340 -17.26 23.92 -2.07
C LYS A 340 -16.27 24.97 -2.55
N GLY A 341 -15.67 24.73 -3.71
CA GLY A 341 -14.78 25.65 -4.39
C GLY A 341 -15.47 26.95 -4.82
N SER A 342 -14.71 28.04 -4.78
CA SER A 342 -15.21 29.39 -5.07
C SER A 342 -15.16 29.76 -6.55
N THR A 343 -14.20 29.25 -7.30
CA THR A 343 -13.97 29.60 -8.73
C THR A 343 -13.96 28.41 -9.65
N GLU A 344 -13.45 27.25 -9.20
CA GLU A 344 -13.39 25.99 -9.94
C GLU A 344 -14.09 24.87 -9.13
N PRO A 345 -15.40 24.99 -8.82
CA PRO A 345 -16.11 24.04 -7.95
C PRO A 345 -16.22 22.63 -8.53
N ASP A 346 -16.03 22.48 -9.83
CA ASP A 346 -16.13 21.21 -10.54
C ASP A 346 -14.78 20.44 -10.60
N VAL A 347 -13.73 20.96 -10.00
CA VAL A 347 -12.46 20.24 -9.78
C VAL A 347 -12.37 19.86 -8.31
N TRP A 348 -12.29 18.54 -8.06
CA TRP A 348 -12.37 17.99 -6.70
C TRP A 348 -11.03 17.47 -6.23
N ILE A 349 -10.74 17.72 -4.95
CA ILE A 349 -9.63 17.14 -4.21
C ILE A 349 -10.24 16.31 -3.10
N VAL A 350 -10.02 15.01 -3.14
CA VAL A 350 -10.48 14.07 -2.11
C VAL A 350 -9.34 13.79 -1.15
N ARG A 351 -9.61 13.89 0.15
CA ARG A 351 -8.65 13.63 1.24
C ARG A 351 -9.26 12.62 2.20
N GLY A 352 -8.67 11.44 2.30
CA GLY A 352 -9.22 10.35 3.09
C GLY A 352 -8.23 9.74 4.08
N ASN A 353 -8.78 9.15 5.12
CA ASN A 353 -8.14 8.25 6.07
C ASN A 353 -9.23 7.35 6.64
N HIS A 354 -8.93 6.08 6.90
CA HIS A 354 -9.91 5.24 7.57
C HIS A 354 -9.95 5.51 9.08
N TYR A 355 -11.02 5.03 9.72
CA TYR A 355 -11.22 5.21 11.16
C TYR A 355 -11.78 3.96 11.85
N ASP A 356 -11.98 2.86 11.11
CA ASP A 356 -12.26 1.55 11.72
C ASP A 356 -10.95 0.90 12.16
N GLY A 357 -11.00 0.04 13.18
CA GLY A 357 -9.85 -0.71 13.64
C GLY A 357 -10.21 -2.14 13.98
N TRP A 358 -9.23 -3.05 13.95
CA TRP A 358 -9.47 -4.43 14.40
C TRP A 358 -9.85 -4.50 15.88
N VAL A 359 -9.30 -3.62 16.70
CA VAL A 359 -9.61 -3.45 18.12
C VAL A 359 -9.67 -1.96 18.43
N ASN A 360 -8.70 -1.40 19.18
CA ASN A 360 -8.64 0.03 19.49
C ASN A 360 -7.99 0.87 18.40
N GLY A 361 -7.12 0.33 17.57
CA GLY A 361 -6.59 0.97 16.38
C GLY A 361 -5.92 2.32 16.63
N ALA A 362 -5.21 2.49 17.74
CA ALA A 362 -4.65 3.79 18.12
C ALA A 362 -3.52 4.23 17.19
N ASP A 363 -2.75 3.27 16.69
CA ASP A 363 -1.74 3.44 15.66
C ASP A 363 -2.41 3.40 14.28
N ASP A 364 -2.98 2.27 13.97
CA ASP A 364 -3.63 1.93 12.71
C ASP A 364 -5.15 1.84 12.91
N PRO A 365 -5.92 2.90 12.47
CA PRO A 365 -5.52 4.09 11.69
C PRO A 365 -5.63 5.42 12.45
N ILE A 366 -5.94 5.41 13.73
CA ILE A 366 -6.38 6.63 14.43
C ILE A 366 -5.25 7.66 14.54
N SER A 367 -3.97 7.25 14.50
CA SER A 367 -2.85 8.19 14.44
C SER A 367 -2.94 9.13 13.23
N GLY A 368 -3.22 8.60 12.04
CA GLY A 368 -3.43 9.38 10.82
C GLY A 368 -4.76 10.14 10.80
N GLN A 369 -5.86 9.48 11.20
CA GLN A 369 -7.18 10.11 11.26
C GLN A 369 -7.20 11.31 12.21
N SER A 370 -6.48 11.24 13.32
CA SER A 370 -6.37 12.37 14.25
C SER A 370 -5.66 13.58 13.64
N GLY A 371 -4.65 13.34 12.81
CA GLY A 371 -3.96 14.36 12.01
C GLY A 371 -4.89 15.00 10.97
N LEU A 372 -5.65 14.16 10.22
CA LEU A 372 -6.62 14.63 9.23
C LEU A 372 -7.70 15.51 9.86
N LEU A 373 -8.18 15.18 11.05
CA LEU A 373 -9.15 16.01 11.77
C LEU A 373 -8.58 17.37 12.16
N GLU A 374 -7.31 17.46 12.59
CA GLU A 374 -6.65 18.73 12.86
C GLU A 374 -6.41 19.56 11.59
N GLU A 375 -6.08 18.91 10.49
CA GLU A 375 -6.00 19.51 9.15
C GLU A 375 -7.34 20.13 8.75
N ALA A 376 -8.43 19.37 8.85
CA ALA A 376 -9.78 19.82 8.50
C ALA A 376 -10.26 20.99 9.39
N ARG A 377 -9.94 20.94 10.70
CA ARG A 377 -10.22 22.04 11.63
C ARG A 377 -9.47 23.30 11.22
N ALA A 378 -8.19 23.17 10.90
CA ALA A 378 -7.35 24.30 10.50
C ALA A 378 -7.85 24.97 9.21
N LEU A 379 -8.29 24.21 8.23
CA LEU A 379 -8.94 24.74 7.01
C LEU A 379 -10.25 25.47 7.37
N GLY A 380 -11.07 24.92 8.27
CA GLY A 380 -12.27 25.58 8.78
C GLY A 380 -11.96 26.93 9.44
N GLU A 381 -10.87 27.04 10.20
CA GLU A 381 -10.45 28.30 10.81
C GLU A 381 -9.95 29.32 9.77
N LEU A 382 -9.27 28.89 8.71
CA LEU A 382 -8.94 29.76 7.57
C LEU A 382 -10.20 30.30 6.88
N VAL A 383 -11.22 29.44 6.74
CA VAL A 383 -12.52 29.86 6.17
C VAL A 383 -13.19 30.94 7.04
N LYS A 384 -13.17 30.81 8.37
CA LYS A 384 -13.65 31.84 9.33
C LYS A 384 -12.87 33.15 9.20
N GLN A 385 -11.58 33.08 8.82
CA GLN A 385 -10.73 34.24 8.55
C GLN A 385 -10.90 34.84 7.14
N GLY A 386 -11.84 34.31 6.34
CA GLY A 386 -12.18 34.85 5.00
C GLY A 386 -11.54 34.13 3.82
N TRP A 387 -10.71 33.11 4.03
CA TRP A 387 -10.21 32.28 2.92
C TRP A 387 -11.32 31.41 2.35
N ARG A 388 -11.21 31.12 1.05
CA ARG A 388 -12.04 30.11 0.35
C ARG A 388 -11.16 29.35 -0.64
N PRO A 389 -11.25 28.01 -0.73
CA PRO A 389 -10.52 27.26 -1.74
C PRO A 389 -11.02 27.64 -3.14
N LYS A 390 -10.14 27.62 -4.15
CA LYS A 390 -10.59 27.77 -5.54
C LYS A 390 -11.37 26.52 -5.97
N ARG A 391 -10.91 25.33 -5.58
CA ARG A 391 -11.44 23.99 -5.91
C ARG A 391 -12.19 23.38 -4.75
N THR A 392 -13.09 22.45 -5.04
CA THR A 392 -13.85 21.76 -4.00
C THR A 392 -12.95 20.77 -3.26
N LEU A 393 -13.01 20.82 -1.92
CA LEU A 393 -12.34 19.86 -1.02
C LEU A 393 -13.40 18.89 -0.50
N ILE A 394 -13.11 17.59 -0.57
CA ILE A 394 -13.92 16.51 -0.01
C ILE A 394 -13.04 15.75 0.98
N TYR A 395 -13.36 15.86 2.26
CA TYR A 395 -12.66 15.17 3.35
C TYR A 395 -13.50 13.99 3.80
N THR A 396 -12.86 12.85 3.94
CA THR A 396 -13.56 11.60 4.22
C THR A 396 -12.90 10.86 5.39
N ALA A 397 -13.74 10.26 6.23
CA ALA A 397 -13.32 9.24 7.17
C ALA A 397 -13.97 7.93 6.72
N TRP A 398 -13.14 7.00 6.24
CA TRP A 398 -13.59 5.73 5.68
C TRP A 398 -13.79 4.70 6.76
N ASP A 399 -14.91 3.97 6.70
CA ASP A 399 -15.20 2.82 7.56
C ASP A 399 -14.94 1.52 6.80
N GLY A 400 -14.41 0.50 7.47
CA GLY A 400 -14.24 -0.82 6.88
C GLY A 400 -13.07 -0.94 5.91
N GLU A 401 -11.99 -0.19 6.09
CA GLU A 401 -10.73 -0.41 5.37
C GLU A 401 -10.16 -1.78 5.69
N GLU A 402 -10.04 -2.09 6.97
CA GLU A 402 -9.37 -3.26 7.53
C GLU A 402 -9.88 -4.62 7.01
N PRO A 403 -11.17 -4.82 6.79
CA PRO A 403 -11.67 -6.04 6.15
C PRO A 403 -11.40 -6.12 4.65
N GLY A 404 -11.12 -5.00 3.98
CA GLY A 404 -10.80 -5.00 2.55
C GLY A 404 -11.25 -3.77 1.80
N LEU A 405 -10.98 -2.57 2.31
CA LEU A 405 -11.27 -1.26 1.70
C LEU A 405 -12.78 -1.09 1.41
N LEU A 406 -13.65 -1.51 2.34
CA LEU A 406 -15.08 -1.59 2.06
C LEU A 406 -15.68 -0.20 1.79
N GLY A 407 -15.58 0.73 2.75
CA GLY A 407 -16.22 2.05 2.63
C GLY A 407 -15.73 2.84 1.44
N SER A 408 -14.43 3.02 1.31
CA SER A 408 -13.84 3.78 0.21
C SER A 408 -14.17 3.20 -1.17
N THR A 409 -14.21 1.86 -1.29
CA THR A 409 -14.56 1.20 -2.56
C THR A 409 -16.02 1.36 -2.88
N GLU A 410 -16.92 1.06 -1.93
CA GLU A 410 -18.37 1.19 -2.14
C GLU A 410 -18.78 2.64 -2.46
N TRP A 411 -18.15 3.61 -1.76
CA TRP A 411 -18.35 5.03 -2.04
C TRP A 411 -17.85 5.41 -3.43
N ALA A 412 -16.62 5.01 -3.78
CA ALA A 412 -16.02 5.35 -5.07
C ALA A 412 -16.76 4.70 -6.26
N GLU A 413 -17.20 3.45 -6.13
CA GLU A 413 -18.02 2.77 -7.15
C GLU A 413 -19.41 3.39 -7.29
N THR A 414 -20.02 3.83 -6.17
CA THR A 414 -21.31 4.54 -6.19
C THR A 414 -21.20 5.88 -6.91
N HIS A 415 -20.12 6.62 -6.68
CA HIS A 415 -19.86 7.96 -7.24
C HIS A 415 -18.91 7.94 -8.44
N ALA A 416 -18.67 6.79 -9.06
CA ALA A 416 -17.67 6.62 -10.12
C ALA A 416 -17.83 7.62 -11.28
N ALA A 417 -19.06 7.89 -11.71
CA ALA A 417 -19.33 8.83 -12.80
C ALA A 417 -18.90 10.27 -12.45
N GLU A 418 -19.21 10.73 -11.24
CA GLU A 418 -18.86 12.07 -10.74
C GLU A 418 -17.36 12.18 -10.50
N LEU A 419 -16.78 11.19 -9.84
CA LEU A 419 -15.34 11.11 -9.57
C LEU A 419 -14.53 11.10 -10.88
N THR A 420 -14.95 10.32 -11.85
CA THR A 420 -14.31 10.28 -13.17
C THR A 420 -14.37 11.64 -13.88
N GLN A 421 -15.43 12.41 -13.67
CA GLN A 421 -15.58 13.72 -14.27
C GLN A 421 -14.81 14.80 -13.52
N HIS A 422 -14.78 14.78 -12.18
CA HIS A 422 -14.41 15.92 -11.34
C HIS A 422 -13.15 15.72 -10.49
N ALA A 423 -12.83 14.49 -10.03
CA ALA A 423 -11.73 14.28 -9.13
C ALA A 423 -10.36 14.43 -9.82
N ALA A 424 -9.54 15.34 -9.31
CA ALA A 424 -8.19 15.59 -9.79
C ALA A 424 -7.12 14.93 -8.92
N LEU A 425 -7.38 14.78 -7.62
CA LEU A 425 -6.42 14.28 -6.65
C LEU A 425 -7.13 13.51 -5.55
N TYR A 426 -6.55 12.38 -5.15
CA TYR A 426 -6.83 11.70 -3.90
C TYR A 426 -5.58 11.73 -3.00
N VAL A 427 -5.73 12.18 -1.76
CA VAL A 427 -4.66 12.19 -0.75
C VAL A 427 -5.03 11.27 0.38
N ASN A 428 -4.22 10.26 0.61
CA ASN A 428 -4.38 9.25 1.65
C ASN A 428 -3.37 9.43 2.77
N SER A 429 -3.75 9.02 3.96
CA SER A 429 -2.86 8.66 5.06
C SER A 429 -3.56 7.60 5.90
N ASP A 430 -2.81 6.72 6.55
CA ASP A 430 -3.34 5.74 7.49
C ASP A 430 -2.70 5.96 8.84
N GLU A 431 -1.38 5.92 8.88
CA GLU A 431 -0.57 6.01 10.08
C GLU A 431 0.30 7.26 10.11
N SER A 432 0.53 7.78 11.30
CA SER A 432 1.42 8.91 11.54
C SER A 432 2.26 8.67 12.79
N ASN A 433 3.29 7.86 12.62
CA ASN A 433 4.19 7.41 13.68
C ASN A 433 5.47 8.23 13.77
N ARG A 434 6.20 8.05 14.87
CA ARG A 434 7.49 8.72 15.07
C ARG A 434 8.52 8.26 14.05
N GLY A 435 9.15 9.20 13.32
CA GLY A 435 10.23 8.86 12.40
C GLY A 435 10.29 9.70 11.12
N PHE A 436 10.57 9.03 10.03
CA PHE A 436 10.87 9.66 8.76
C PHE A 436 9.63 9.83 7.89
N PHE A 437 9.60 10.91 7.12
CA PHE A 437 8.56 11.13 6.13
C PHE A 437 8.70 10.13 4.97
N ASN A 438 7.59 9.55 4.56
CA ASN A 438 7.52 8.72 3.38
C ASN A 438 6.31 9.10 2.51
N ALA A 439 6.43 8.87 1.21
CA ALA A 439 5.36 9.10 0.26
C ALA A 439 5.43 8.09 -0.88
N SER A 440 4.25 7.68 -1.35
CA SER A 440 4.06 6.88 -2.56
C SER A 440 2.91 7.48 -3.36
N GLY A 441 2.97 7.43 -4.70
CA GLY A 441 1.89 8.04 -5.47
C GLY A 441 2.13 8.13 -6.97
N SER A 442 1.23 8.83 -7.62
CA SER A 442 1.34 9.20 -9.03
C SER A 442 2.55 10.11 -9.24
N TYR A 443 3.45 9.73 -10.14
CA TYR A 443 4.76 10.38 -10.27
C TYR A 443 4.73 11.84 -10.75
N GLN A 444 3.64 12.30 -11.37
CA GLN A 444 3.45 13.71 -11.68
C GLN A 444 3.25 14.58 -10.43
N LEU A 445 3.02 13.99 -9.24
CA LEU A 445 2.94 14.67 -7.95
C LEU A 445 4.28 14.73 -7.22
N GLU A 446 5.29 13.97 -7.65
CA GLU A 446 6.56 13.81 -6.94
C GLU A 446 7.25 15.16 -6.66
N ARG A 447 7.22 16.09 -7.62
CA ARG A 447 7.79 17.44 -7.42
C ARG A 447 7.04 18.22 -6.36
N LEU A 448 5.71 18.24 -6.42
CA LEU A 448 4.85 18.91 -5.43
C LEU A 448 5.12 18.38 -4.01
N ILE A 449 5.17 17.06 -3.85
CA ILE A 449 5.44 16.40 -2.56
C ILE A 449 6.81 16.82 -2.02
N ASN A 450 7.84 16.80 -2.85
CA ASN A 450 9.19 17.22 -2.45
C ASN A 450 9.24 18.70 -2.05
N ASP A 451 8.57 19.58 -2.79
CA ASP A 451 8.56 21.03 -2.49
C ASP A 451 7.84 21.31 -1.17
N VAL A 452 6.73 20.64 -0.88
CA VAL A 452 6.04 20.71 0.43
C VAL A 452 6.93 20.17 1.54
N ALA A 453 7.56 19.01 1.34
CA ALA A 453 8.40 18.38 2.36
C ALA A 453 9.63 19.22 2.75
N ARG A 454 10.11 20.11 1.88
CA ARG A 454 11.20 21.06 2.19
C ARG A 454 10.77 22.17 3.14
N GLU A 455 9.49 22.48 3.20
CA GLU A 455 8.97 23.61 3.98
C GLU A 455 8.40 23.20 5.33
N VAL A 456 8.06 21.91 5.51
CA VAL A 456 7.52 21.41 6.78
C VAL A 456 8.69 21.01 7.69
N PRO A 457 8.77 21.55 8.92
CA PRO A 457 9.79 21.15 9.88
C PRO A 457 9.48 19.78 10.49
N ASP A 458 10.50 18.95 10.60
CA ASP A 458 10.45 17.74 11.41
C ASP A 458 10.35 18.11 12.90
N PRO A 459 9.40 17.49 13.65
CA PRO A 459 9.11 17.92 15.02
C PRO A 459 10.23 17.67 16.04
N GLU A 460 11.15 16.74 15.76
CA GLU A 460 12.24 16.39 16.68
C GLU A 460 13.56 17.05 16.32
N THR A 461 13.84 17.25 15.04
CA THR A 461 15.15 17.74 14.59
C THR A 461 15.15 19.21 14.15
N ASN A 462 14.00 19.82 13.93
CA ASN A 462 13.80 21.13 13.32
C ASN A 462 14.41 21.29 11.91
N ALA A 463 15.00 20.23 11.34
CA ALA A 463 15.30 20.20 9.91
C ALA A 463 13.98 20.05 9.14
N SER A 464 13.95 20.31 7.83
CA SER A 464 12.78 19.93 7.06
C SER A 464 12.63 18.41 7.00
N ILE A 465 11.39 17.91 6.93
CA ILE A 465 11.12 16.47 6.79
C ILE A 465 11.83 15.89 5.56
N TRP A 466 11.95 16.68 4.48
CA TRP A 466 12.74 16.33 3.31
C TRP A 466 14.22 16.11 3.65
N LYS A 467 14.82 17.05 4.41
CA LYS A 467 16.25 16.99 4.76
C LYS A 467 16.57 15.84 5.70
N ARG A 468 15.65 15.52 6.60
CA ARG A 468 15.76 14.37 7.50
C ARG A 468 15.74 13.05 6.73
N GLU A 469 14.83 12.90 5.77
CA GLU A 469 14.73 11.70 4.92
C GLU A 469 15.96 11.58 3.99
N GLU A 470 16.44 12.68 3.40
CA GLU A 470 17.68 12.70 2.63
C GLU A 470 18.87 12.19 3.45
N ALA A 471 19.00 12.68 4.68
CA ALA A 471 20.07 12.27 5.59
C ALA A 471 19.97 10.78 5.96
N ALA A 472 18.78 10.27 6.22
CA ALA A 472 18.55 8.86 6.50
C ALA A 472 18.96 7.96 5.32
N ARG A 473 18.59 8.35 4.10
CA ARG A 473 18.99 7.63 2.87
C ARG A 473 20.51 7.66 2.66
N ALA A 474 21.14 8.79 2.86
CA ALA A 474 22.59 8.96 2.72
C ALA A 474 23.37 8.13 3.76
N ALA A 475 22.83 8.00 4.98
CA ALA A 475 23.40 7.17 6.05
C ALA A 475 23.14 5.65 5.89
N GLY A 476 22.47 5.23 4.81
CA GLY A 476 22.09 3.83 4.59
C GLY A 476 20.91 3.34 5.46
N GLY A 477 20.28 4.26 6.19
CA GLY A 477 19.16 4.01 7.09
C GLY A 477 17.79 4.20 6.45
N GLY A 478 17.70 4.71 5.24
CA GLY A 478 16.45 4.94 4.53
C GLY A 478 15.66 3.65 4.30
N ARG A 479 14.94 3.19 5.32
CA ARG A 479 13.96 2.11 5.23
C ARG A 479 12.59 2.78 5.17
N GLY A 480 12.03 2.90 3.96
CA GLY A 480 10.62 3.20 3.82
C GLY A 480 9.84 2.14 4.62
N VAL A 481 9.30 2.55 5.76
CA VAL A 481 8.32 1.78 6.52
C VAL A 481 6.97 2.29 6.05
N GLY A 482 6.18 1.43 5.53
CA GLY A 482 4.82 1.70 5.14
C GLY A 482 4.41 0.78 4.00
N GLY A 483 3.40 -0.03 4.26
CA GLY A 483 2.63 -0.83 3.33
C GLY A 483 3.36 -1.40 2.12
N GLY A 484 3.90 -2.60 2.21
CA GLY A 484 4.09 -3.55 1.11
C GLY A 484 4.80 -3.11 -0.19
N GLY A 485 5.24 -1.87 -0.30
CA GLY A 485 5.96 -1.41 -1.47
C GLY A 485 7.37 -1.99 -1.52
N THR A 486 7.56 -3.05 -2.27
CA THR A 486 8.90 -3.45 -2.70
C THR A 486 9.54 -2.22 -3.34
N ARG A 487 10.71 -1.78 -2.82
CA ARG A 487 11.55 -0.84 -3.57
C ARG A 487 11.89 -1.50 -4.90
N VAL A 488 11.08 -1.18 -5.91
CA VAL A 488 11.54 -1.37 -7.28
C VAL A 488 12.68 -0.39 -7.43
N GLY A 489 13.89 -0.89 -7.73
CA GLY A 489 15.11 -0.11 -7.75
C GLY A 489 14.91 1.14 -8.60
N GLY A 490 14.59 2.25 -7.94
CA GLY A 490 14.53 3.55 -8.59
C GLY A 490 15.92 3.86 -9.10
N ALA A 491 16.05 4.06 -10.41
CA ALA A 491 17.30 4.49 -10.99
C ALA A 491 17.80 5.71 -10.22
N THR A 492 18.94 5.58 -9.58
CA THR A 492 19.69 6.72 -9.01
C THR A 492 20.19 7.55 -10.19
N ASN A 493 19.34 8.43 -10.70
CA ASN A 493 19.73 9.37 -11.72
C ASN A 493 20.58 10.46 -11.06
N ALA A 494 21.86 10.52 -11.40
CA ALA A 494 22.78 11.56 -10.97
C ALA A 494 22.29 12.99 -11.29
N ASP A 495 21.35 13.13 -12.23
CA ASP A 495 20.79 14.42 -12.64
C ASP A 495 19.61 14.92 -11.76
N ARG A 496 19.21 14.18 -10.70
CA ARG A 496 18.04 14.49 -9.84
C ARG A 496 18.44 14.60 -8.37
N SER A 497 19.54 15.26 -8.07
CA SER A 497 20.05 15.44 -6.70
C SER A 497 19.12 16.28 -5.79
N ASP A 498 18.13 16.94 -6.37
CA ASP A 498 17.19 17.81 -5.67
C ASP A 498 15.80 17.17 -5.43
N ILE A 499 15.58 15.92 -5.82
CA ILE A 499 14.29 15.23 -5.64
C ILE A 499 14.51 13.87 -4.97
N LEU A 500 13.82 13.64 -3.87
CA LEU A 500 13.70 12.31 -3.27
C LEU A 500 12.61 11.51 -4.01
N PRO A 501 12.93 10.34 -4.55
CA PRO A 501 11.95 9.53 -5.25
C PRO A 501 10.86 9.03 -4.31
N ILE A 502 9.61 9.10 -4.76
CA ILE A 502 8.46 8.48 -4.11
C ILE A 502 8.29 7.03 -4.56
N GLY A 503 7.54 6.22 -3.79
CA GLY A 503 7.17 4.85 -4.16
C GLY A 503 6.02 4.79 -5.18
N ALA A 504 5.88 3.66 -5.87
CA ALA A 504 4.66 3.35 -6.62
C ALA A 504 3.55 2.96 -5.63
N LEU A 505 2.29 3.27 -5.98
CA LEU A 505 1.12 2.75 -5.29
C LEU A 505 0.64 1.44 -5.95
N GLY A 506 0.19 0.50 -5.14
CA GLY A 506 -0.41 -0.74 -5.59
C GLY A 506 -1.69 -1.00 -4.83
N SER A 507 -1.56 -1.53 -3.62
CA SER A 507 -2.68 -1.82 -2.72
C SER A 507 -2.22 -1.62 -1.28
N GLY A 508 -3.14 -1.80 -0.33
CA GLY A 508 -2.83 -1.78 1.11
C GLY A 508 -3.48 -0.63 1.85
N SER A 509 -4.25 0.22 1.15
CA SER A 509 -5.14 1.22 1.76
C SER A 509 -6.12 1.80 0.73
N ASP A 510 -6.98 2.71 1.17
CA ASP A 510 -8.13 3.31 0.48
C ASP A 510 -7.80 3.97 -0.87
N PHE A 511 -6.55 4.35 -1.11
CA PHE A 511 -6.12 4.91 -2.40
C PHE A 511 -6.29 3.92 -3.58
N ALA A 512 -6.34 2.62 -3.32
CA ALA A 512 -6.35 1.59 -4.36
C ALA A 512 -7.52 1.76 -5.34
N THR A 513 -8.72 2.01 -4.86
CA THR A 513 -9.89 2.19 -5.72
C THR A 513 -9.76 3.45 -6.59
N PHE A 514 -9.23 4.53 -6.04
CA PHE A 514 -9.07 5.79 -6.76
C PHE A 514 -8.05 5.68 -7.89
N ILE A 515 -6.90 5.03 -7.66
CA ILE A 515 -5.84 4.92 -8.66
C ILE A 515 -6.02 3.71 -9.58
N ASP A 516 -6.24 2.52 -9.02
CA ASP A 516 -6.21 1.26 -9.78
C ASP A 516 -7.46 1.05 -10.65
N HIS A 517 -8.61 1.60 -10.21
CA HIS A 517 -9.89 1.45 -10.89
C HIS A 517 -10.34 2.73 -11.60
N LEU A 518 -10.30 3.88 -10.92
CA LEU A 518 -10.80 5.14 -11.47
C LEU A 518 -9.74 6.02 -12.13
N GLY A 519 -8.44 5.69 -12.01
CA GLY A 519 -7.35 6.46 -12.62
C GLY A 519 -7.29 7.90 -12.12
N ILE A 520 -7.52 8.12 -10.84
CA ILE A 520 -7.37 9.41 -10.19
C ILE A 520 -5.96 9.51 -9.66
N SER A 521 -5.24 10.61 -9.97
CA SER A 521 -3.92 10.86 -9.40
C SER A 521 -3.99 10.76 -7.88
N SER A 522 -3.20 9.86 -7.29
CA SER A 522 -3.28 9.54 -5.86
C SER A 522 -1.93 9.63 -5.18
N VAL A 523 -1.93 9.96 -3.90
CA VAL A 523 -0.74 9.93 -3.04
C VAL A 523 -1.11 9.36 -1.68
N ASN A 524 -0.22 8.50 -1.14
CA ASN A 524 -0.23 8.06 0.25
C ASN A 524 0.94 8.70 0.98
N LEU A 525 0.66 9.36 2.10
CA LEU A 525 1.62 10.05 2.95
C LEU A 525 1.72 9.35 4.31
N GLY A 526 2.90 9.27 4.89
CA GLY A 526 3.12 8.66 6.19
C GLY A 526 4.36 9.18 6.89
N PHE A 527 4.42 8.94 8.20
CA PHE A 527 5.62 9.07 9.02
C PHE A 527 5.87 7.76 9.77
N GLY A 528 7.13 7.41 10.02
CA GLY A 528 7.45 6.23 10.81
C GLY A 528 8.91 5.78 10.71
N GLY A 529 9.19 4.66 11.35
CA GLY A 529 10.47 3.96 11.26
C GLY A 529 11.38 4.03 12.47
N GLU A 530 11.07 4.84 13.49
CA GLU A 530 11.83 4.92 14.75
C GLU A 530 11.13 4.25 15.94
N ASP A 531 9.83 4.04 15.88
CA ASP A 531 8.99 3.44 16.93
C ASP A 531 8.47 2.04 16.58
N ARG A 532 9.31 1.21 15.97
CA ARG A 532 8.95 -0.15 15.61
C ARG A 532 8.40 -0.94 16.80
N GLY A 533 7.22 -1.51 16.58
CA GLY A 533 6.54 -2.33 17.56
C GLY A 533 5.87 -3.56 16.95
N GLY A 534 5.36 -4.43 17.79
CA GLY A 534 4.64 -5.65 17.43
C GLY A 534 3.15 -5.57 17.78
N THR A 535 2.54 -4.40 17.69
CA THR A 535 1.13 -4.21 18.06
C THR A 535 0.16 -4.29 16.88
N TYR A 536 0.67 -4.19 15.66
CA TYR A 536 -0.12 -4.17 14.43
C TYR A 536 -1.24 -5.22 14.42
N HIS A 537 -2.48 -4.77 14.29
CA HIS A 537 -3.71 -5.56 14.25
C HIS A 537 -3.98 -6.44 15.49
N SER A 538 -3.41 -6.08 16.64
CA SER A 538 -3.61 -6.82 17.90
C SER A 538 -4.43 -6.03 18.92
N ALA A 539 -4.82 -6.69 20.01
CA ALA A 539 -5.47 -6.05 21.15
C ALA A 539 -4.57 -5.03 21.88
N TYR A 540 -3.30 -4.92 21.50
CA TYR A 540 -2.32 -4.05 22.12
C TYR A 540 -2.06 -2.75 21.36
N ASP A 541 -2.72 -2.54 20.21
CA ASP A 541 -2.74 -1.26 19.52
C ASP A 541 -3.70 -0.29 20.21
N THR A 542 -3.21 0.36 21.26
CA THR A 542 -3.99 1.16 22.22
C THR A 542 -3.40 2.55 22.39
N PRO A 543 -4.19 3.53 22.89
CA PRO A 543 -3.64 4.82 23.29
C PRO A 543 -2.49 4.71 24.32
N TRP A 544 -2.57 3.73 25.25
CA TRP A 544 -1.49 3.47 26.18
C TRP A 544 -0.19 3.11 25.48
N TYR A 545 -0.26 2.25 24.45
CA TYR A 545 0.91 1.87 23.66
C TYR A 545 1.55 3.08 22.99
N ILE A 546 0.77 3.90 22.31
CA ILE A 546 1.25 5.10 21.62
C ILE A 546 1.92 6.06 22.62
N GLU A 547 1.32 6.26 23.78
CA GLU A 547 1.84 7.14 24.84
C GLU A 547 3.15 6.63 25.47
N HIS A 548 3.45 5.31 25.39
CA HIS A 548 4.65 4.72 25.98
C HIS A 548 5.76 4.47 24.97
N PHE A 549 5.43 4.01 23.79
CA PHE A 549 6.39 3.53 22.81
C PHE A 549 6.32 4.23 21.44
N GLY A 550 5.19 4.88 21.09
CA GLY A 550 4.99 5.56 19.82
C GLY A 550 5.18 7.08 19.87
N ASP A 551 4.39 7.81 19.07
CA ASP A 551 4.35 9.30 19.07
C ASP A 551 3.58 9.84 20.29
N LYS A 552 4.25 9.85 21.42
CA LYS A 552 3.69 10.13 22.77
C LYS A 552 2.84 11.37 22.90
N ASN A 553 3.07 12.35 22.08
CA ASN A 553 2.41 13.67 22.14
C ASN A 553 1.73 14.04 20.82
N SER A 554 1.58 13.09 19.90
CA SER A 554 1.05 13.27 18.54
C SER A 554 1.73 14.42 17.77
N LEU A 555 3.05 14.53 17.94
CA LEU A 555 3.85 15.53 17.23
C LEU A 555 3.87 15.24 15.72
N TYR A 556 3.93 13.95 15.35
CA TYR A 556 3.88 13.51 13.96
C TYR A 556 2.46 13.55 13.40
N GLY A 557 1.43 13.39 14.24
CA GLY A 557 0.04 13.68 13.87
C GLY A 557 -0.14 15.13 13.42
N LYS A 558 0.47 16.09 14.18
CA LYS A 558 0.54 17.49 13.74
C LYS A 558 1.36 17.68 12.47
N ALA A 559 2.53 17.02 12.35
CA ALA A 559 3.37 17.12 11.17
C ALA A 559 2.66 16.56 9.92
N MET A 560 1.81 15.53 10.07
CA MET A 560 0.94 15.04 9.02
C MET A 560 -0.09 16.09 8.60
N ALA A 561 -0.77 16.72 9.55
CA ALA A 561 -1.71 17.80 9.27
C ALA A 561 -1.03 18.97 8.53
N ASP A 562 0.17 19.37 8.97
CA ASP A 562 0.97 20.41 8.31
C ASP A 562 1.35 20.02 6.87
N THR A 563 1.75 18.77 6.66
CA THR A 563 2.24 18.27 5.36
C THR A 563 1.08 18.10 4.37
N ALA A 564 0.07 17.30 4.74
CA ALA A 564 -1.06 17.01 3.88
C ALA A 564 -1.89 18.27 3.60
N GLY A 565 -2.15 19.10 4.62
CA GLY A 565 -2.88 20.34 4.45
C GLY A 565 -2.15 21.37 3.59
N THR A 566 -0.82 21.48 3.69
CA THR A 566 -0.02 22.32 2.77
C THR A 566 -0.11 21.80 1.34
N LEU A 567 -0.03 20.49 1.13
CA LEU A 567 -0.19 19.87 -0.18
C LEU A 567 -1.58 20.16 -0.77
N VAL A 568 -2.62 19.97 0.02
CA VAL A 568 -4.02 20.23 -0.38
C VAL A 568 -4.23 21.71 -0.72
N LEU A 569 -3.74 22.65 0.11
CA LEU A 569 -3.84 24.10 -0.14
C LEU A 569 -3.15 24.46 -1.46
N ARG A 570 -1.91 24.02 -1.64
CA ARG A 570 -1.12 24.30 -2.84
C ARG A 570 -1.75 23.74 -4.11
N PHE A 571 -2.39 22.57 -4.02
CA PHE A 571 -3.12 21.98 -5.13
C PHE A 571 -4.47 22.67 -5.36
N ALA A 572 -5.17 23.06 -4.29
CA ALA A 572 -6.49 23.69 -4.35
C ALA A 572 -6.46 25.11 -4.93
N ASN A 573 -5.36 25.86 -4.72
CA ASN A 573 -5.29 27.27 -5.05
C ASN A 573 -4.46 27.57 -6.32
N ALA A 574 -3.73 26.59 -6.86
CA ALA A 574 -2.90 26.79 -8.06
C ALA A 574 -3.74 27.29 -9.26
N ASP A 575 -3.18 28.18 -10.07
CA ASP A 575 -3.83 28.68 -11.30
C ASP A 575 -3.91 27.59 -12.36
N VAL A 576 -2.83 26.78 -12.46
CA VAL A 576 -2.76 25.54 -13.23
C VAL A 576 -2.38 24.42 -12.28
N LEU A 577 -3.04 23.27 -12.34
CA LEU A 577 -2.72 22.12 -11.47
C LEU A 577 -1.21 21.84 -11.49
N PRO A 578 -0.56 21.69 -10.30
CA PRO A 578 0.90 21.69 -10.17
C PRO A 578 1.52 20.33 -10.47
N TYR A 579 1.14 19.72 -11.58
CA TYR A 579 1.73 18.48 -12.07
C TYR A 579 3.08 18.68 -12.76
N ASP A 580 3.99 17.74 -12.59
CA ASP A 580 5.26 17.63 -13.32
C ASP A 580 5.43 16.22 -13.91
N PHE A 581 5.08 16.05 -15.17
CA PHE A 581 5.15 14.76 -15.85
C PHE A 581 6.57 14.32 -16.25
N ARG A 582 7.59 15.17 -16.08
CA ARG A 582 8.99 14.81 -16.39
C ARG A 582 9.49 13.68 -15.50
N ASN A 583 9.07 13.66 -14.24
CA ASN A 583 9.42 12.61 -13.29
C ASN A 583 8.77 11.27 -13.68
N LEU A 584 7.50 11.29 -14.11
CA LEU A 584 6.80 10.11 -14.62
C LEU A 584 7.56 9.47 -15.79
N ALA A 585 7.93 10.25 -16.82
CA ALA A 585 8.66 9.72 -17.97
C ALA A 585 10.00 9.08 -17.59
N THR A 586 10.73 9.70 -16.65
CA THR A 586 12.01 9.16 -16.14
C THR A 586 11.79 7.81 -15.42
N THR A 587 10.75 7.71 -14.60
CA THR A 587 10.42 6.49 -13.85
C THR A 587 10.01 5.36 -14.80
N LEU A 588 9.17 5.66 -15.81
CA LEU A 588 8.76 4.65 -16.80
C LEU A 588 9.93 4.12 -17.63
N ASN A 589 10.93 4.95 -17.92
CA ASN A 589 12.18 4.49 -18.55
C ASN A 589 12.94 3.50 -17.63
N GLY A 590 12.93 3.75 -16.32
CA GLY A 590 13.43 2.80 -15.32
C GLY A 590 12.71 1.46 -15.40
N TYR A 591 11.38 1.47 -15.41
CA TYR A 591 10.55 0.25 -15.49
C TYR A 591 10.79 -0.55 -16.78
N SER A 592 10.91 0.13 -17.93
CA SER A 592 11.29 -0.54 -19.19
C SER A 592 12.66 -1.22 -19.07
N SER A 593 13.63 -0.55 -18.43
CA SER A 593 14.98 -1.11 -18.21
C SER A 593 14.96 -2.33 -17.29
N GLU A 594 14.13 -2.30 -16.24
CA GLU A 594 13.94 -3.45 -15.34
C GLU A 594 13.30 -4.64 -16.04
N LEU A 595 12.29 -4.43 -16.89
CA LEU A 595 11.66 -5.51 -17.67
C LEU A 595 12.69 -6.18 -18.62
N LYS A 596 13.53 -5.38 -19.27
CA LYS A 596 14.62 -5.90 -20.11
C LYS A 596 15.65 -6.69 -19.31
N ALA A 597 15.96 -6.24 -18.09
CA ALA A 597 16.87 -6.95 -17.18
C ALA A 597 16.24 -8.27 -16.70
N LEU A 598 14.94 -8.26 -16.33
CA LEU A 598 14.18 -9.44 -15.93
C LEU A 598 14.21 -10.52 -17.02
N VAL A 599 13.94 -10.15 -18.27
CA VAL A 599 13.99 -11.11 -19.40
C VAL A 599 15.37 -11.78 -19.50
N LYS A 600 16.45 -10.99 -19.42
CA LYS A 600 17.82 -11.52 -19.49
C LYS A 600 18.15 -12.42 -18.30
N GLU A 601 17.68 -12.06 -17.10
CA GLU A 601 17.88 -12.86 -15.90
C GLU A 601 17.21 -14.22 -16.02
N LEU A 602 15.93 -14.27 -16.41
CA LEU A 602 15.17 -15.50 -16.59
C LEU A 602 15.76 -16.37 -17.70
N GLN A 603 16.23 -15.76 -18.81
CA GLN A 603 16.95 -16.49 -19.87
C GLN A 603 18.25 -17.13 -19.33
N ARG A 604 19.03 -16.39 -18.54
CA ARG A 604 20.25 -16.88 -17.92
C ARG A 604 19.97 -18.03 -16.94
N GLU A 605 18.95 -17.85 -16.10
CA GLU A 605 18.54 -18.87 -15.13
C GLU A 605 18.09 -20.16 -15.82
N ALA A 606 17.24 -20.06 -16.86
CA ALA A 606 16.79 -21.19 -17.66
C ALA A 606 17.97 -21.93 -18.32
N ALA A 607 18.90 -21.20 -18.93
CA ALA A 607 20.09 -21.77 -19.54
C ALA A 607 21.01 -22.47 -18.51
N THR A 608 21.21 -21.84 -17.35
CA THR A 608 22.03 -22.42 -16.26
C THR A 608 21.38 -23.68 -15.70
N ARG A 609 20.07 -23.68 -15.50
CA ARG A 609 19.33 -24.87 -15.01
C ARG A 609 19.39 -26.01 -16.02
N GLN A 610 19.20 -25.72 -17.31
CA GLN A 610 19.28 -26.69 -18.35
C GLN A 610 20.69 -27.34 -18.43
N HIS A 611 21.74 -26.51 -18.40
CA HIS A 611 23.12 -27.00 -18.36
C HIS A 611 23.39 -27.90 -17.14
N ASN A 612 22.97 -27.47 -15.94
CA ASN A 612 23.18 -28.26 -14.72
C ASN A 612 22.41 -29.59 -14.72
N LEU A 613 21.24 -29.64 -15.38
CA LEU A 613 20.50 -30.89 -15.59
C LEU A 613 21.24 -31.84 -16.59
N GLU A 614 21.75 -31.31 -17.71
CA GLU A 614 22.48 -32.06 -18.72
C GLU A 614 23.78 -32.63 -18.18
N GLU A 615 24.52 -31.87 -17.38
CA GLU A 615 25.78 -32.29 -16.73
C GLU A 615 25.58 -33.19 -15.51
N GLY A 616 24.34 -33.38 -15.06
CA GLY A 616 24.02 -34.16 -13.85
C GLY A 616 24.51 -33.52 -12.55
N PHE A 617 24.71 -32.21 -12.54
CA PHE A 617 25.29 -31.51 -11.38
C PHE A 617 24.36 -31.55 -10.15
N TYR A 618 23.06 -31.60 -10.35
CA TYR A 618 22.10 -31.70 -9.23
C TYR A 618 22.22 -33.06 -8.51
N GLN A 619 22.45 -34.16 -9.27
CA GLN A 619 22.69 -35.49 -8.70
C GLN A 619 24.05 -35.57 -7.98
N LEU A 620 25.09 -35.00 -8.61
CA LEU A 620 26.43 -34.99 -8.05
C LEU A 620 26.57 -34.12 -6.77
N ALA A 621 25.82 -33.06 -6.70
CA ALA A 621 25.79 -32.16 -5.54
C ALA A 621 24.87 -32.63 -4.42
N ALA A 622 23.95 -33.55 -4.69
CA ALA A 622 23.01 -34.06 -3.70
C ALA A 622 23.70 -34.96 -2.68
N ASP A 623 23.19 -34.99 -1.46
CA ASP A 623 23.58 -35.97 -0.44
C ASP A 623 23.12 -37.37 -0.90
N PRO A 624 24.07 -38.35 -1.12
CA PRO A 624 23.72 -39.69 -1.61
C PRO A 624 22.77 -40.47 -0.69
N GLU A 625 22.68 -40.07 0.59
CA GLU A 625 21.79 -40.70 1.58
C GLU A 625 20.37 -40.12 1.56
N LYS A 626 20.15 -39.04 0.81
CA LYS A 626 18.86 -38.37 0.74
C LYS A 626 18.24 -38.48 -0.64
N HIS A 627 16.94 -38.73 -0.69
CA HIS A 627 16.18 -38.56 -1.91
C HIS A 627 16.05 -37.09 -2.25
N VAL A 628 16.48 -36.70 -3.44
CA VAL A 628 16.33 -35.35 -3.98
C VAL A 628 15.60 -35.43 -5.32
N GLU A 629 14.45 -34.76 -5.41
CA GLU A 629 13.81 -34.57 -6.70
C GLU A 629 14.59 -33.57 -7.56
N LEU A 630 14.83 -33.92 -8.79
CA LEU A 630 15.51 -33.02 -9.71
C LEU A 630 14.61 -31.85 -10.10
N PRO A 631 15.15 -30.63 -10.16
CA PRO A 631 14.37 -29.50 -10.63
C PRO A 631 13.93 -29.71 -12.10
N LYS A 632 12.72 -29.27 -12.42
CA LYS A 632 12.22 -29.26 -13.79
C LYS A 632 12.98 -28.20 -14.62
N PRO A 633 13.15 -28.40 -15.94
CA PRO A 633 13.62 -27.32 -16.81
C PRO A 633 12.75 -26.09 -16.70
N LEU A 634 13.35 -24.91 -16.71
CA LEU A 634 12.61 -23.65 -16.76
C LEU A 634 12.31 -23.26 -18.21
N PRO A 635 11.11 -22.73 -18.48
CA PRO A 635 10.85 -22.10 -19.76
C PRO A 635 11.71 -20.84 -19.90
N SER A 636 12.33 -20.65 -21.10
CA SER A 636 13.13 -19.46 -21.38
C SER A 636 12.28 -18.43 -22.11
N PRO A 637 12.17 -17.17 -21.61
CA PRO A 637 11.45 -16.14 -22.34
C PRO A 637 12.10 -15.84 -23.70
N PRO A 638 11.31 -15.51 -24.73
CA PRO A 638 11.83 -15.08 -26.01
C PRO A 638 12.50 -13.70 -25.90
N ASN A 639 13.25 -13.34 -26.93
CA ASN A 639 13.68 -11.95 -27.09
C ASN A 639 12.48 -11.08 -27.47
N TYR A 640 12.15 -10.13 -26.63
CA TYR A 640 11.07 -9.17 -26.89
C TYR A 640 11.60 -7.92 -27.61
N ASP A 641 10.77 -7.36 -28.46
CA ASP A 641 10.97 -6.03 -29.04
C ASP A 641 10.28 -4.99 -28.15
N PHE A 642 11.07 -4.20 -27.43
CA PHE A 642 10.61 -3.11 -26.56
C PHE A 642 10.54 -1.77 -27.30
N SER A 643 10.80 -1.72 -28.60
CA SER A 643 10.94 -0.45 -29.35
C SER A 643 9.70 0.45 -29.26
N ALA A 644 8.49 -0.14 -29.37
CA ALA A 644 7.25 0.62 -29.27
C ALA A 644 7.06 1.25 -27.87
N LEU A 645 7.37 0.49 -26.82
CA LEU A 645 7.30 0.98 -25.44
C LEU A 645 8.32 2.11 -25.21
N ASP A 646 9.58 1.90 -25.62
CA ASP A 646 10.63 2.91 -25.47
C ASP A 646 10.31 4.21 -26.25
N GLN A 647 9.75 4.09 -27.46
CA GLN A 647 9.32 5.23 -28.27
C GLN A 647 8.17 6.01 -27.59
N ALA A 648 7.19 5.31 -27.03
CA ALA A 648 6.07 5.94 -26.31
C ALA A 648 6.59 6.68 -25.06
N ILE A 649 7.52 6.08 -24.30
CA ILE A 649 8.15 6.72 -23.14
C ILE A 649 8.96 7.96 -23.56
N ALA A 650 9.72 7.88 -24.66
CA ALA A 650 10.44 9.03 -25.19
C ALA A 650 9.51 10.16 -25.66
N ALA A 651 8.39 9.81 -26.31
CA ALA A 651 7.35 10.76 -26.69
C ALA A 651 6.75 11.45 -25.46
N LEU A 652 6.40 10.69 -24.41
CA LEU A 652 5.92 11.24 -23.15
C LEU A 652 6.92 12.22 -22.52
N GLY A 653 8.21 11.87 -22.50
CA GLY A 653 9.26 12.77 -21.99
C GLY A 653 9.35 14.08 -22.77
N ALA A 654 9.24 14.02 -24.10
CA ALA A 654 9.22 15.23 -24.94
C ALA A 654 7.95 16.09 -24.72
N SER A 655 6.79 15.45 -24.59
CA SER A 655 5.50 16.14 -24.30
C SER A 655 5.50 16.74 -22.90
N ALA A 656 6.03 16.05 -21.91
CA ALA A 656 6.19 16.52 -20.53
C ALA A 656 7.09 17.79 -20.47
N ALA A 657 8.19 17.80 -21.24
CA ALA A 657 9.06 18.99 -21.35
C ALA A 657 8.34 20.19 -21.99
N ARG A 658 7.55 19.96 -23.05
CA ARG A 658 6.73 21.01 -23.68
C ARG A 658 5.66 21.55 -22.72
N PHE A 659 4.94 20.65 -22.04
CA PHE A 659 3.94 21.02 -21.03
C PHE A 659 4.57 21.88 -19.93
N ASN A 660 5.70 21.44 -19.33
CA ASN A 660 6.39 22.18 -18.29
C ASN A 660 6.81 23.59 -18.78
N THR A 661 7.34 23.69 -20.01
CA THR A 661 7.70 25.00 -20.60
C THR A 661 6.48 25.89 -20.76
N ALA A 662 5.35 25.34 -21.24
CA ALA A 662 4.10 26.06 -21.38
C ALA A 662 3.57 26.55 -20.04
N GLN A 663 3.55 25.66 -19.02
CA GLN A 663 3.09 25.99 -17.66
C GLN A 663 3.91 27.14 -17.05
N ILE A 664 5.25 27.11 -17.15
CA ILE A 664 6.13 28.15 -16.59
C ILE A 664 5.96 29.49 -17.34
N SER A 665 5.71 29.45 -18.61
CA SER A 665 5.57 30.66 -19.44
C SER A 665 4.16 31.25 -19.44
N THR A 666 3.19 30.54 -18.86
CA THR A 666 1.78 30.96 -18.84
C THR A 666 1.60 32.17 -17.91
N GLY A 667 1.00 33.24 -18.45
CA GLY A 667 0.52 34.37 -17.65
C GLY A 667 -0.85 34.10 -17.02
N PRO A 668 -1.51 35.11 -16.46
CA PRO A 668 -2.85 34.96 -15.91
C PRO A 668 -3.83 34.43 -16.95
N LEU A 669 -4.56 33.38 -16.59
CA LEU A 669 -5.56 32.75 -17.45
C LEU A 669 -6.94 33.38 -17.21
N SER A 670 -7.78 33.39 -18.27
CA SER A 670 -9.23 33.63 -18.08
C SER A 670 -9.84 32.43 -17.33
N THR A 671 -10.90 32.67 -16.56
CA THR A 671 -11.58 31.61 -15.81
C THR A 671 -11.96 30.43 -16.70
N ALA A 672 -12.59 30.68 -17.86
CA ALA A 672 -12.99 29.62 -18.78
C ALA A 672 -11.82 28.79 -19.33
N LYS A 673 -10.64 29.43 -19.52
CA LYS A 673 -9.44 28.73 -19.97
C LYS A 673 -8.81 27.93 -18.85
N ALA A 674 -8.78 28.48 -17.63
CA ALA A 674 -8.30 27.78 -16.43
C ALA A 674 -9.17 26.54 -16.15
N ASP A 675 -10.50 26.69 -16.15
CA ASP A 675 -11.46 25.59 -15.93
C ASP A 675 -11.21 24.45 -16.93
N LYS A 676 -11.05 24.78 -18.23
CA LYS A 676 -10.81 23.79 -19.27
C LYS A 676 -9.48 23.06 -19.06
N ILE A 677 -8.39 23.81 -18.86
CA ILE A 677 -7.04 23.24 -18.70
C ILE A 677 -6.96 22.37 -17.44
N ASN A 678 -7.49 22.86 -16.31
CA ASN A 678 -7.46 22.13 -15.05
C ASN A 678 -8.38 20.89 -15.09
N GLY A 679 -9.54 21.00 -15.75
CA GLY A 679 -10.40 19.85 -16.02
C GLY A 679 -9.74 18.80 -16.92
N ASP A 680 -8.94 19.23 -17.92
CA ASP A 680 -8.15 18.30 -18.74
C ASP A 680 -7.02 17.66 -17.93
N LEU A 681 -6.26 18.43 -17.18
CA LEU A 681 -5.20 17.91 -16.29
C LEU A 681 -5.72 16.92 -15.25
N ALA A 682 -6.90 17.18 -14.68
CA ALA A 682 -7.55 16.27 -13.73
C ALA A 682 -7.80 14.87 -14.31
N ARG A 683 -7.84 14.74 -15.64
CA ARG A 683 -8.08 13.46 -16.32
C ARG A 683 -6.82 12.80 -16.90
N ALA A 684 -5.65 13.35 -16.65
CA ALA A 684 -4.39 12.86 -17.21
C ALA A 684 -4.10 11.40 -16.77
N GLU A 685 -4.16 11.08 -15.48
CA GLU A 685 -3.90 9.73 -14.96
C GLU A 685 -4.79 8.67 -15.61
N ARG A 686 -6.02 9.01 -15.99
CA ARG A 686 -6.99 8.09 -16.64
C ARG A 686 -6.54 7.58 -18.01
N LYS A 687 -5.52 8.19 -18.62
CA LYS A 687 -4.95 7.68 -19.88
C LYS A 687 -4.19 6.38 -19.70
N PHE A 688 -3.87 6.03 -18.45
CA PHE A 688 -3.23 4.76 -18.09
C PHE A 688 -4.22 3.66 -17.71
N LEU A 689 -5.53 3.88 -17.88
CA LEU A 689 -6.54 2.84 -17.69
C LEU A 689 -6.73 2.02 -18.98
N ASN A 690 -6.87 0.71 -18.79
CA ASN A 690 -7.37 -0.22 -19.79
C ASN A 690 -8.77 -0.69 -19.36
N PRO A 691 -9.84 -0.35 -20.11
CA PRO A 691 -11.22 -0.71 -19.73
C PRO A 691 -11.48 -2.23 -19.65
N ASP A 692 -10.64 -3.05 -20.29
CA ASP A 692 -10.70 -4.50 -20.16
C ASP A 692 -10.02 -5.01 -18.88
N GLY A 693 -9.38 -4.11 -18.12
CA GLY A 693 -8.60 -4.39 -16.92
C GLY A 693 -7.32 -5.18 -17.20
N LEU A 694 -6.68 -5.59 -16.12
CA LEU A 694 -5.52 -6.48 -16.17
C LEU A 694 -5.95 -7.94 -16.38
N PRO A 695 -5.11 -8.78 -17.00
CA PRO A 695 -5.41 -10.20 -17.18
C PRO A 695 -5.84 -10.87 -15.86
N ARG A 696 -6.98 -11.61 -15.88
CA ARG A 696 -7.58 -12.34 -14.75
C ARG A 696 -8.17 -11.46 -13.62
N ARG A 697 -8.00 -10.14 -13.66
CA ARG A 697 -8.52 -9.19 -12.67
C ARG A 697 -9.04 -7.92 -13.36
N PRO A 698 -10.19 -8.01 -14.03
CA PRO A 698 -10.72 -6.90 -14.84
C PRO A 698 -11.09 -5.66 -14.03
N TRP A 699 -11.27 -5.79 -12.71
CA TRP A 699 -11.52 -4.65 -11.84
C TRP A 699 -10.32 -3.69 -11.76
N VAL A 700 -9.10 -4.21 -11.85
CA VAL A 700 -7.87 -3.40 -11.84
C VAL A 700 -7.58 -2.94 -13.27
N GLU A 701 -7.85 -1.67 -13.54
CA GLU A 701 -7.73 -1.08 -14.89
C GLU A 701 -6.39 -0.39 -15.14
N HIS A 702 -5.67 0.03 -14.09
CA HIS A 702 -4.42 0.77 -14.23
C HIS A 702 -3.27 -0.12 -14.75
N VAL A 703 -2.61 0.33 -15.85
CA VAL A 703 -1.59 -0.51 -16.53
C VAL A 703 -0.15 -0.25 -16.07
N LEU A 704 0.10 0.81 -15.30
CA LEU A 704 1.47 1.16 -14.86
C LEU A 704 1.84 0.57 -13.51
N TYR A 705 0.89 0.45 -12.59
CA TYR A 705 1.07 -0.14 -11.27
C TYR A 705 -0.22 -0.77 -10.75
N ALA A 706 -0.07 -1.82 -9.99
CA ALA A 706 -1.16 -2.53 -9.34
C ALA A 706 -0.60 -3.44 -8.23
N PRO A 707 -1.44 -3.92 -7.30
CA PRO A 707 -1.06 -4.99 -6.39
C PRO A 707 -0.63 -6.22 -7.20
N GLY A 708 0.47 -6.87 -6.81
CA GLY A 708 0.95 -8.03 -7.56
C GLY A 708 0.07 -9.27 -7.33
N TRP A 709 -0.16 -10.06 -8.39
CA TRP A 709 -0.98 -11.28 -8.32
C TRP A 709 -0.50 -12.29 -7.26
N TYR A 710 0.82 -12.42 -7.10
CA TYR A 710 1.47 -13.26 -6.10
C TYR A 710 2.36 -12.49 -5.11
N THR A 711 2.18 -11.16 -5.01
CA THR A 711 2.83 -10.34 -3.99
C THR A 711 1.83 -9.55 -3.14
N GLY A 712 0.58 -9.43 -3.58
CA GLY A 712 -0.47 -8.71 -2.86
C GLY A 712 -0.10 -7.24 -2.67
N TYR A 713 0.12 -6.79 -1.44
CA TYR A 713 0.54 -5.42 -1.13
C TYR A 713 1.79 -4.96 -1.90
N GLY A 714 2.68 -5.89 -2.24
CA GLY A 714 3.84 -5.57 -3.07
C GLY A 714 3.43 -5.14 -4.45
N VAL A 715 3.57 -3.85 -4.75
CA VAL A 715 3.23 -3.29 -6.06
C VAL A 715 4.05 -3.93 -7.18
N LYS A 716 3.41 -4.23 -8.28
CA LYS A 716 4.06 -4.58 -9.55
C LYS A 716 3.96 -3.39 -10.50
N THR A 717 5.09 -3.05 -11.10
CA THR A 717 5.19 -2.00 -12.12
C THR A 717 5.01 -2.60 -13.51
N MET A 718 4.21 -1.97 -14.35
CA MET A 718 3.75 -2.51 -15.64
C MET A 718 3.24 -3.97 -15.47
N PRO A 719 2.26 -4.18 -14.55
CA PRO A 719 1.91 -5.50 -14.00
C PRO A 719 1.54 -6.52 -15.08
N GLY A 720 0.77 -6.13 -16.08
CA GLY A 720 0.39 -7.03 -17.17
C GLY A 720 1.58 -7.60 -17.95
N ILE A 721 2.64 -6.81 -18.13
CA ILE A 721 3.87 -7.25 -18.81
C ILE A 721 4.71 -8.12 -17.87
N ARG A 722 4.99 -7.59 -16.68
CA ARG A 722 5.90 -8.19 -15.70
C ARG A 722 5.42 -9.58 -15.26
N GLU A 723 4.17 -9.68 -14.81
CA GLU A 723 3.58 -10.93 -14.36
C GLU A 723 3.49 -11.98 -15.48
N ALA A 724 3.16 -11.54 -16.70
CA ALA A 724 3.13 -12.45 -17.84
C ALA A 724 4.53 -13.02 -18.18
N ILE A 725 5.60 -12.23 -18.03
CA ILE A 725 6.98 -12.69 -18.20
C ILE A 725 7.36 -13.66 -17.07
N GLU A 726 7.12 -13.29 -15.82
CA GLU A 726 7.44 -14.08 -14.63
C GLU A 726 6.75 -15.46 -14.64
N ASP A 727 5.50 -15.51 -15.10
CA ASP A 727 4.69 -16.74 -15.14
C ASP A 727 4.82 -17.53 -16.46
N GLY A 728 5.71 -17.14 -17.38
CA GLY A 728 5.92 -17.84 -18.63
C GLY A 728 4.80 -17.68 -19.68
N ARG A 729 3.92 -16.71 -19.52
CA ARG A 729 2.82 -16.40 -20.45
C ARG A 729 3.28 -15.40 -21.54
N TYR A 730 4.23 -15.83 -22.34
CA TYR A 730 5.03 -14.97 -23.21
C TYR A 730 4.26 -14.24 -24.32
N ASP A 731 3.18 -14.81 -24.84
CA ASP A 731 2.34 -14.14 -25.84
C ASP A 731 1.44 -13.09 -25.19
N GLU A 732 0.97 -13.33 -23.96
CA GLU A 732 0.25 -12.33 -23.14
C GLU A 732 1.18 -11.13 -22.87
N ALA A 733 2.45 -11.35 -22.53
CA ALA A 733 3.42 -10.27 -22.32
C ALA A 733 3.56 -9.35 -23.54
N LYS A 734 3.56 -9.89 -24.76
CA LYS A 734 3.59 -9.10 -26.00
C LYS A 734 2.34 -8.25 -26.18
N GLN A 735 1.17 -8.82 -25.87
CA GLN A 735 -0.11 -8.08 -25.95
C GLN A 735 -0.13 -6.94 -24.92
N GLN A 736 0.30 -7.22 -23.69
CA GLN A 736 0.36 -6.21 -22.63
C GLN A 736 1.38 -5.10 -22.92
N MET A 737 2.52 -5.41 -23.57
CA MET A 737 3.46 -4.36 -24.01
C MET A 737 2.81 -3.38 -24.99
N ALA A 738 1.97 -3.86 -25.91
CA ALA A 738 1.26 -3.00 -26.86
C ALA A 738 0.23 -2.13 -26.15
N ILE A 739 -0.51 -2.69 -25.16
CA ILE A 739 -1.50 -1.94 -24.38
C ILE A 739 -0.82 -0.81 -23.60
N VAL A 740 0.26 -1.13 -22.87
CA VAL A 740 1.02 -0.14 -22.08
C VAL A 740 1.64 0.94 -22.97
N ALA A 741 2.24 0.55 -24.12
CA ALA A 741 2.82 1.51 -25.05
C ALA A 741 1.74 2.47 -25.61
N ASN A 742 0.56 1.96 -25.93
CA ASN A 742 -0.56 2.78 -26.43
C ASN A 742 -1.08 3.75 -25.34
N ALA A 743 -1.19 3.29 -24.10
CA ALA A 743 -1.61 4.14 -22.98
C ALA A 743 -0.61 5.30 -22.76
N ILE A 744 0.69 5.00 -22.74
CA ILE A 744 1.75 6.02 -22.61
C ILE A 744 1.74 6.99 -23.80
N GLN A 745 1.55 6.49 -25.03
CA GLN A 745 1.46 7.34 -26.22
C GLN A 745 0.20 8.24 -26.20
N SER A 746 -0.91 7.70 -25.67
CA SER A 746 -2.15 8.47 -25.50
C SER A 746 -1.93 9.63 -24.53
N GLU A 747 -1.26 9.39 -23.40
CA GLU A 747 -0.91 10.45 -22.44
C GLU A 747 0.04 11.49 -23.06
N ALA A 748 1.06 11.06 -23.80
CA ALA A 748 1.96 11.98 -24.51
C ALA A 748 1.20 12.93 -25.43
N THR A 749 0.28 12.38 -26.23
CA THR A 749 -0.58 13.16 -27.15
C THR A 749 -1.51 14.09 -26.39
N TYR A 750 -2.05 13.64 -25.28
CA TYR A 750 -2.94 14.42 -24.43
C TYR A 750 -2.22 15.62 -23.80
N LEU A 751 -1.02 15.42 -23.27
CA LEU A 751 -0.19 16.50 -22.75
C LEU A 751 0.20 17.55 -23.81
N ASP A 752 0.47 17.12 -25.05
CA ASP A 752 0.72 18.04 -26.15
C ASP A 752 -0.50 18.92 -26.47
N SER A 753 -1.71 18.37 -26.39
CA SER A 753 -2.93 19.15 -26.58
C SER A 753 -3.11 20.21 -25.48
N ILE A 754 -2.82 19.86 -24.21
CA ILE A 754 -2.88 20.78 -23.06
C ILE A 754 -1.79 21.86 -23.18
N ALA A 755 -0.56 21.48 -23.55
CA ALA A 755 0.52 22.43 -23.75
C ALA A 755 0.20 23.45 -24.86
N THR A 756 -0.43 22.99 -25.93
CA THR A 756 -0.90 23.86 -27.03
C THR A 756 -1.99 24.80 -26.54
N GLU A 757 -2.95 24.33 -25.78
CA GLU A 757 -4.02 25.17 -25.19
C GLU A 757 -3.43 26.22 -24.24
N LEU A 758 -2.48 25.87 -23.38
CA LEU A 758 -1.81 26.80 -22.48
C LEU A 758 -1.17 27.96 -23.23
N THR A 759 -0.58 27.72 -24.39
CA THR A 759 0.14 28.73 -25.20
C THR A 759 -0.70 29.43 -26.24
N SER A 760 -1.92 28.96 -26.50
CA SER A 760 -2.87 29.64 -27.41
C SER A 760 -3.33 30.99 -26.83
N ASN A 761 -3.56 31.99 -27.67
CA ASN A 761 -4.02 33.31 -27.23
C ASN A 761 -5.49 33.30 -26.76
#